data_2849d7365fa24a2371e864225a988d46
#
_entry.id   2849d7365fa24a2371e864225a988d46
#
_cell.length_a   1.000
_cell.length_b   1.000
_cell.length_c   1.000
_cell.angle_alpha   90.00
_cell.angle_beta   90.00
_cell.angle_gamma   90.00
#
_symmetry.space_group_name_H-M   'P 1'
#
loop_
_entity.id
_entity.type
_entity.pdbx_description
1 polymer ?
#
loop_
_entity_poly.entity_id
_entity_poly.type
_entity_poly.pdbx_seq_one_letter_code
_entity_poly.pdbx_strand_id
1 'polypeptide(L)'
;MTADHLVLAGGGHSHALMLRRWAMRPQLRPAGLITLINRHSSTLYSGMVPGLIAGHYRHSEIAIDLRRLTDRAGVALIIAEITAVEAHNNRLLLAKRPPIHFQRISFDVGAETFNKSPYLERSQAALAMPIKPLEPALAWLEQQDSQVLLNDSTPLTVIGAGLAGVEVALALRQRWPKRPLNLQAHHGQPRPALKQALSRAAIVVVPSGTPSSGPALLCTGSQAPAWLATSGFPVDPFGRVRTTKTLQVINHPHCFAVGDCAVIDKAQRPAAGVWAVQAAKPLAQNLERLSRRQPTRPWQPQQLALQILGGQLTSGRFTAWAFWGNLIIGPHPWLWYWKEAIDRRFMGSFNELPSMSGVLKRQESMACRGCAAKLAEKPLNDALKQAGLGALGQQPEDAALIASTSSGDSLLQSVDGFPALISDPWLNGRLTTLHACSDLWASGAHVISAQAVITLPKVSSELQQELLVQTLKGIQATLEPQGAKLIGGHTLEARSIPPQPINLGIQLTLSVNGKVASGRVPWSKGKLQSGDVLLLSRPIGSGVIFAAAMAGEAHPEDLDAALAQMTISQHNLLTALRSLEERHTGMQTIHACTDITGFGLLGHLGEMLSASNHQRHRAGLQPLRLILEAAAIPSLQGALPLLKAGYSSTLAPANRRNWHLLNPSINGEPAPIEIALNDVTPGSEHHQALLELMVDPQTCGPLLLACSTKIASELLRDGPWQRIGQVQPM
;
A
#
# COMPACT_ATOMS: atom_id res chain seq x y z
N MET A 1 -33.05 -2.05 6.19
CA MET A 1 -32.31 -0.85 5.70
C MET A 1 -31.54 -1.28 4.48
N THR A 2 -31.84 -0.72 3.32
CA THR A 2 -31.05 -0.95 2.11
C THR A 2 -29.66 -0.36 2.36
N ALA A 3 -28.64 -1.17 2.53
CA ALA A 3 -27.26 -0.71 2.69
C ALA A 3 -26.74 -0.29 1.32
N ASP A 4 -26.76 1.02 1.07
CA ASP A 4 -26.22 1.59 -0.16
C ASP A 4 -24.70 1.43 -0.23
N HIS A 5 -24.17 1.17 -1.43
CA HIS A 5 -22.74 1.26 -1.70
C HIS A 5 -22.42 2.59 -2.38
N LEU A 6 -21.75 3.49 -1.68
CA LEU A 6 -21.22 4.74 -2.20
C LEU A 6 -19.75 4.57 -2.57
N VAL A 7 -19.42 4.74 -3.85
CA VAL A 7 -18.04 4.72 -4.33
C VAL A 7 -17.53 6.16 -4.49
N LEU A 8 -16.37 6.44 -3.92
CA LEU A 8 -15.60 7.67 -4.09
C LEU A 8 -14.44 7.37 -5.04
N ALA A 9 -14.59 7.77 -6.30
CA ALA A 9 -13.58 7.56 -7.33
C ALA A 9 -12.57 8.72 -7.31
N GLY A 10 -11.35 8.43 -6.86
CA GLY A 10 -10.26 9.39 -6.69
C GLY A 10 -10.20 10.02 -5.29
N GLY A 11 -8.97 10.17 -4.78
CA GLY A 11 -8.64 10.80 -3.50
C GLY A 11 -8.36 12.30 -3.61
N GLY A 12 -9.05 13.01 -4.50
CA GLY A 12 -8.87 14.45 -4.68
C GLY A 12 -9.23 15.28 -3.44
N HIS A 13 -8.94 16.57 -3.48
CA HIS A 13 -9.10 17.47 -2.34
C HIS A 13 -10.53 17.54 -1.79
N SER A 14 -11.56 17.43 -2.67
CA SER A 14 -12.96 17.44 -2.23
C SER A 14 -13.29 16.20 -1.42
N HIS A 15 -12.88 15.01 -1.90
CA HIS A 15 -13.10 13.77 -1.18
C HIS A 15 -12.28 13.70 0.13
N ALA A 16 -11.02 14.14 0.12
CA ALA A 16 -10.20 14.20 1.32
C ALA A 16 -10.83 15.06 2.42
N LEU A 17 -11.30 16.26 2.10
CA LEU A 17 -12.01 17.15 3.04
C LEU A 17 -13.34 16.57 3.49
N MET A 18 -14.06 15.89 2.62
CA MET A 18 -15.31 15.21 2.95
C MET A 18 -15.05 14.04 3.93
N LEU A 19 -14.05 13.23 3.68
CA LEU A 19 -13.62 12.15 4.59
C LEU A 19 -13.21 12.70 5.94
N ARG A 20 -12.42 13.79 5.95
CA ARG A 20 -12.09 14.49 7.20
C ARG A 20 -13.34 14.96 7.95
N ARG A 21 -14.34 15.50 7.26
CA ARG A 21 -15.62 15.89 7.87
C ARG A 21 -16.33 14.70 8.53
N TRP A 22 -16.34 13.55 7.89
CA TRP A 22 -16.95 12.34 8.44
C TRP A 22 -16.13 11.72 9.57
N ALA A 23 -14.81 11.78 9.50
CA ALA A 23 -13.93 11.39 10.60
C ALA A 23 -14.19 12.24 11.87
N MET A 24 -14.38 13.56 11.68
CA MET A 24 -14.66 14.50 12.77
C MET A 24 -16.11 14.43 13.28
N ARG A 25 -17.04 13.97 12.46
CA ARG A 25 -18.48 13.89 12.74
C ARG A 25 -19.08 12.60 12.19
N PRO A 26 -18.79 11.44 12.82
CA PRO A 26 -19.22 10.12 12.31
C PRO A 26 -20.74 10.00 12.12
N GLN A 27 -21.54 10.74 12.91
CA GLN A 27 -22.99 10.79 12.80
C GLN A 27 -23.50 11.43 11.49
N LEU A 28 -22.66 12.15 10.76
CA LEU A 28 -23.00 12.74 9.47
C LEU A 28 -22.69 11.80 8.31
N ARG A 29 -21.80 10.81 8.53
CA ARG A 29 -21.42 9.83 7.52
C ARG A 29 -22.67 9.11 6.98
N PRO A 30 -22.85 8.98 5.65
CA PRO A 30 -23.90 8.16 5.07
C PRO A 30 -23.84 6.71 5.59
N ALA A 31 -25.02 6.11 5.81
CA ALA A 31 -25.10 4.70 6.19
C ALA A 31 -24.69 3.81 5.02
N GLY A 32 -24.30 2.58 5.33
CA GLY A 32 -23.89 1.58 4.35
C GLY A 32 -22.39 1.53 4.11
N LEU A 33 -22.00 0.87 3.02
CA LEU A 33 -20.62 0.78 2.59
C LEU A 33 -20.21 2.03 1.83
N ILE A 34 -19.10 2.64 2.24
CA ILE A 34 -18.44 3.70 1.47
C ILE A 34 -17.04 3.19 1.13
N THR A 35 -16.67 3.27 -0.13
CA THR A 35 -15.36 2.81 -0.63
C THR A 35 -14.67 3.96 -1.36
N LEU A 36 -13.50 4.36 -0.89
CA LEU A 36 -12.58 5.22 -1.64
C LEU A 36 -11.71 4.35 -2.54
N ILE A 37 -11.62 4.69 -3.82
CA ILE A 37 -10.72 4.06 -4.77
C ILE A 37 -9.74 5.11 -5.26
N ASN A 38 -8.45 4.85 -5.04
CA ASN A 38 -7.39 5.76 -5.47
C ASN A 38 -6.16 4.97 -5.96
N ARG A 39 -5.35 5.58 -6.81
CA ARG A 39 -4.14 4.95 -7.36
C ARG A 39 -3.06 4.73 -6.29
N HIS A 40 -2.96 5.65 -5.32
CA HIS A 40 -1.98 5.64 -4.24
C HIS A 40 -2.66 5.77 -2.87
N SER A 41 -1.98 5.33 -1.82
CA SER A 41 -2.45 5.44 -0.43
C SER A 41 -2.38 6.86 0.13
N SER A 42 -1.76 7.77 -0.60
CA SER A 42 -1.70 9.20 -0.30
C SER A 42 -2.13 10.04 -1.51
N THR A 43 -2.39 11.31 -1.28
CA THR A 43 -2.64 12.30 -2.33
C THR A 43 -1.90 13.60 -2.02
N LEU A 44 -1.30 14.22 -3.04
CA LEU A 44 -0.51 15.42 -2.85
C LEU A 44 -1.38 16.69 -2.86
N TYR A 45 -1.11 17.58 -1.93
CA TYR A 45 -1.73 18.91 -1.94
C TYR A 45 -1.10 19.80 -3.02
N SER A 46 -1.80 19.95 -4.13
CA SER A 46 -1.29 20.63 -5.32
C SER A 46 -0.86 22.09 -5.08
N GLY A 47 -1.41 22.76 -4.05
CA GLY A 47 -1.04 24.13 -3.68
C GLY A 47 0.40 24.26 -3.14
N MET A 48 0.99 23.18 -2.63
CA MET A 48 2.36 23.16 -2.11
C MET A 48 3.37 22.50 -3.06
N VAL A 49 2.93 21.92 -4.19
CA VAL A 49 3.82 21.26 -5.16
C VAL A 49 4.93 22.18 -5.70
N PRO A 50 4.66 23.45 -6.07
CA PRO A 50 5.76 24.34 -6.48
C PRO A 50 6.80 24.54 -5.36
N GLY A 51 6.38 24.59 -4.11
CA GLY A 51 7.27 24.67 -2.96
C GLY A 51 8.08 23.39 -2.74
N LEU A 52 7.50 22.20 -2.97
CA LEU A 52 8.22 20.94 -2.99
C LEU A 52 9.29 20.92 -4.09
N ILE A 53 8.93 21.33 -5.31
CA ILE A 53 9.89 21.45 -6.43
C ILE A 53 11.05 22.38 -6.06
N ALA A 54 10.76 23.48 -5.39
CA ALA A 54 11.75 24.47 -4.95
C ALA A 54 12.59 24.02 -3.73
N GLY A 55 12.23 22.91 -3.07
CA GLY A 55 12.91 22.40 -1.88
C GLY A 55 12.46 23.05 -0.56
N HIS A 56 11.32 23.77 -0.53
CA HIS A 56 10.76 24.36 0.71
C HIS A 56 10.09 23.34 1.60
N TYR A 57 9.54 22.28 0.99
CA TYR A 57 8.78 21.23 1.69
C TYR A 57 9.34 19.86 1.35
N ARG A 58 9.21 18.93 2.28
CA ARG A 58 9.42 17.50 2.04
C ARG A 58 8.15 16.88 1.46
N HIS A 59 8.27 15.76 0.79
CA HIS A 59 7.13 15.01 0.24
C HIS A 59 6.08 14.70 1.33
N SER A 60 6.52 14.25 2.51
CA SER A 60 5.65 13.95 3.65
C SER A 60 4.86 15.15 4.21
N GLU A 61 5.36 16.39 4.02
CA GLU A 61 4.67 17.60 4.50
C GLU A 61 3.50 18.01 3.61
N ILE A 62 3.47 17.54 2.35
CA ILE A 62 2.42 17.86 1.37
C ILE A 62 1.53 16.68 1.00
N ALA A 63 1.81 15.49 1.52
CA ALA A 63 1.04 14.27 1.30
C ALA A 63 -0.09 14.13 2.34
N ILE A 64 -1.31 13.92 1.88
CA ILE A 64 -2.46 13.58 2.72
C ILE A 64 -2.56 12.06 2.76
N ASP A 65 -2.43 11.47 3.94
CA ASP A 65 -2.57 10.04 4.17
C ASP A 65 -4.04 9.61 4.06
N LEU A 66 -4.37 8.94 2.96
CA LEU A 66 -5.73 8.46 2.70
C LEU A 66 -6.06 7.19 3.51
N ARG A 67 -5.07 6.37 3.91
CA ARG A 67 -5.31 5.19 4.75
C ARG A 67 -5.80 5.60 6.13
N ARG A 68 -5.03 6.45 6.80
CA ARG A 68 -5.40 7.00 8.10
C ARG A 68 -6.73 7.75 8.05
N LEU A 69 -6.95 8.52 6.99
CA LEU A 69 -8.15 9.33 6.82
C LEU A 69 -9.40 8.46 6.59
N THR A 70 -9.31 7.44 5.75
CA THR A 70 -10.42 6.51 5.48
C THR A 70 -10.74 5.64 6.68
N ASP A 71 -9.73 5.14 7.40
CA ASP A 71 -9.93 4.39 8.63
C ASP A 71 -10.70 5.22 9.68
N ARG A 72 -10.27 6.46 9.91
CA ARG A 72 -10.95 7.39 10.84
C ARG A 72 -12.35 7.76 10.40
N ALA A 73 -12.61 7.79 9.09
CA ALA A 73 -13.94 8.05 8.54
C ALA A 73 -14.83 6.79 8.47
N GLY A 74 -14.32 5.61 8.80
CA GLY A 74 -15.02 4.34 8.65
C GLY A 74 -15.32 4.01 7.18
N VAL A 75 -14.42 4.35 6.25
CA VAL A 75 -14.52 4.17 4.80
C VAL A 75 -13.52 3.11 4.35
N ALA A 76 -13.92 2.21 3.49
CA ALA A 76 -13.02 1.23 2.89
C ALA A 76 -12.08 1.92 1.89
N LEU A 77 -10.81 1.50 1.86
CA LEU A 77 -9.83 1.99 0.89
C LEU A 77 -9.39 0.86 -0.04
N ILE A 78 -9.50 1.11 -1.34
CA ILE A 78 -8.99 0.24 -2.40
C ILE A 78 -7.92 1.00 -3.18
N ILE A 79 -6.69 0.48 -3.19
CA ILE A 79 -5.61 1.01 -4.00
C ILE A 79 -5.66 0.34 -5.36
N ALA A 80 -6.13 1.09 -6.36
CA ALA A 80 -6.27 0.61 -7.73
C ALA A 80 -6.35 1.76 -8.73
N GLU A 81 -5.92 1.48 -9.96
CA GLU A 81 -6.11 2.38 -11.08
C GLU A 81 -7.49 2.19 -11.69
N ILE A 82 -8.22 3.30 -11.82
CA ILE A 82 -9.52 3.33 -12.50
C ILE A 82 -9.27 3.44 -14.00
N THR A 83 -9.81 2.50 -14.77
CA THR A 83 -9.61 2.44 -16.23
C THR A 83 -10.86 2.85 -17.04
N ALA A 84 -12.05 2.69 -16.47
CA ALA A 84 -13.30 3.09 -17.08
C ALA A 84 -14.45 3.14 -16.07
N VAL A 85 -15.56 3.71 -16.46
CA VAL A 85 -16.86 3.59 -15.78
C VAL A 85 -17.96 3.29 -16.79
N GLU A 86 -18.80 2.32 -16.48
CA GLU A 86 -19.97 1.96 -17.24
C GLU A 86 -21.22 2.56 -16.55
N ALA A 87 -21.61 3.76 -16.97
CA ALA A 87 -22.71 4.49 -16.32
C ALA A 87 -24.04 3.75 -16.32
N HIS A 88 -24.35 3.02 -17.41
CA HIS A 88 -25.60 2.26 -17.54
C HIS A 88 -25.65 1.01 -16.65
N ASN A 89 -24.48 0.41 -16.37
CA ASN A 89 -24.36 -0.81 -15.58
C ASN A 89 -24.00 -0.53 -14.11
N ASN A 90 -23.81 0.74 -13.74
CA ASN A 90 -23.34 1.16 -12.41
C ASN A 90 -22.06 0.41 -11.96
N ARG A 91 -21.09 0.30 -12.90
CA ARG A 91 -19.85 -0.44 -12.69
C ARG A 91 -18.64 0.48 -12.90
N LEU A 92 -17.68 0.37 -11.99
CA LEU A 92 -16.37 1.00 -12.12
C LEU A 92 -15.34 -0.08 -12.45
N LEU A 93 -14.62 0.10 -13.56
CA LEU A 93 -13.60 -0.84 -14.03
C LEU A 93 -12.23 -0.45 -13.50
N LEU A 94 -11.50 -1.44 -13.00
CA LEU A 94 -10.20 -1.29 -12.39
C LEU A 94 -9.15 -2.11 -13.13
N ALA A 95 -7.91 -1.62 -13.21
CA ALA A 95 -6.81 -2.34 -13.82
C ALA A 95 -6.50 -3.63 -13.07
N LYS A 96 -6.46 -4.76 -13.78
CA LYS A 96 -6.09 -6.09 -13.25
C LYS A 96 -6.91 -6.55 -12.03
N ARG A 97 -8.13 -6.08 -11.91
CA ARG A 97 -9.04 -6.37 -10.80
C ARG A 97 -10.47 -6.55 -11.29
N PRO A 98 -11.34 -7.24 -10.53
CA PRO A 98 -12.76 -7.27 -10.85
C PRO A 98 -13.38 -5.87 -10.78
N PRO A 99 -14.41 -5.57 -11.57
CA PRO A 99 -15.15 -4.33 -11.49
C PRO A 99 -15.85 -4.19 -10.13
N ILE A 100 -16.16 -2.96 -9.74
CA ILE A 100 -16.92 -2.66 -8.52
C ILE A 100 -18.27 -2.10 -8.90
N HIS A 101 -19.34 -2.68 -8.34
CA HIS A 101 -20.69 -2.16 -8.48
C HIS A 101 -20.99 -1.08 -7.45
N PHE A 102 -21.71 -0.04 -7.85
CA PHE A 102 -22.10 1.07 -6.99
C PHE A 102 -23.60 1.39 -7.13
N GLN A 103 -24.23 1.80 -6.07
CA GLN A 103 -25.53 2.47 -6.11
C GLN A 103 -25.38 3.98 -6.26
N ARG A 104 -24.29 4.53 -5.76
CA ARG A 104 -23.90 5.93 -5.94
C ARG A 104 -22.42 6.04 -6.17
N ILE A 105 -22.03 7.03 -6.97
CA ILE A 105 -20.61 7.32 -7.21
C ILE A 105 -20.35 8.82 -7.18
N SER A 106 -19.16 9.19 -6.69
CA SER A 106 -18.65 10.56 -6.76
C SER A 106 -17.26 10.54 -7.37
N PHE A 107 -16.99 11.37 -8.36
CA PHE A 107 -15.72 11.50 -9.04
C PHE A 107 -14.96 12.73 -8.52
N ASP A 108 -13.72 12.53 -8.08
CA ASP A 108 -12.71 13.54 -7.76
C ASP A 108 -11.32 13.02 -8.15
N VAL A 109 -11.20 12.61 -9.42
CA VAL A 109 -10.02 11.96 -10.00
C VAL A 109 -8.97 12.95 -10.52
N GLY A 110 -9.24 14.25 -10.37
CA GLY A 110 -8.35 15.30 -10.82
C GLY A 110 -8.33 15.45 -12.34
N ALA A 111 -7.20 15.90 -12.89
CA ALA A 111 -6.99 16.11 -14.30
C ALA A 111 -5.60 15.66 -14.73
N GLU A 112 -5.43 15.41 -16.02
CA GLU A 112 -4.17 15.13 -16.69
C GLU A 112 -3.70 16.38 -17.45
N THR A 113 -2.41 16.48 -17.71
CA THR A 113 -1.88 17.55 -18.57
C THR A 113 -2.32 17.32 -20.01
N PHE A 114 -2.79 18.38 -20.66
CA PHE A 114 -3.18 18.31 -22.06
C PHE A 114 -1.94 18.03 -22.94
N ASN A 115 -1.87 16.82 -23.49
CA ASN A 115 -0.69 16.31 -24.20
C ASN A 115 -0.76 16.44 -25.74
N LYS A 116 -1.89 16.90 -26.27
CA LYS A 116 -2.09 17.12 -27.72
C LYS A 116 -1.65 18.53 -28.10
N SER A 117 -0.35 18.82 -27.97
CA SER A 117 0.20 20.04 -28.56
C SER A 117 0.56 19.76 -30.03
N PRO A 118 -0.08 20.41 -31.00
CA PRO A 118 0.29 20.27 -32.43
C PRO A 118 1.71 20.79 -32.74
N TYR A 119 2.38 21.41 -31.75
CA TYR A 119 3.68 22.00 -31.85
C TYR A 119 4.82 21.17 -31.22
N LEU A 120 4.49 20.01 -30.64
CA LEU A 120 5.49 19.04 -30.22
C LEU A 120 5.79 18.14 -31.42
N GLU A 121 6.94 18.31 -32.02
CA GLU A 121 7.45 17.33 -33.00
C GLU A 121 7.53 15.94 -32.36
N ARG A 122 7.30 14.87 -33.12
CA ARG A 122 7.29 13.49 -32.61
C ARG A 122 8.57 13.12 -31.86
N SER A 123 9.71 13.70 -32.23
CA SER A 123 11.00 13.54 -31.55
C SER A 123 11.05 14.20 -30.17
N GLN A 124 10.35 15.31 -29.97
CA GLN A 124 10.28 16.05 -28.71
C GLN A 124 9.24 15.49 -27.75
N ALA A 125 8.18 14.87 -28.28
CA ALA A 125 7.14 14.22 -27.47
C ALA A 125 7.70 13.08 -26.59
N ALA A 126 8.75 12.40 -27.04
CA ALA A 126 9.40 11.32 -26.29
C ALA A 126 10.23 11.81 -25.09
N LEU A 127 10.63 13.08 -25.06
CA LEU A 127 11.43 13.69 -23.99
C LEU A 127 10.61 14.62 -23.07
N ALA A 128 9.33 14.75 -23.33
CA ALA A 128 8.44 15.67 -22.64
C ALA A 128 7.65 14.97 -21.52
N MET A 129 7.84 15.42 -20.27
CA MET A 129 7.12 14.93 -19.09
C MET A 129 5.90 15.81 -18.79
N PRO A 130 4.67 15.29 -18.76
CA PRO A 130 3.52 16.05 -18.29
C PRO A 130 3.60 16.29 -16.77
N ILE A 131 3.25 17.52 -16.33
CA ILE A 131 3.24 17.85 -14.88
C ILE A 131 2.14 17.10 -14.11
N LYS A 132 1.06 16.73 -14.77
CA LYS A 132 -0.02 15.91 -14.19
C LYS A 132 -0.17 14.61 -14.98
N PRO A 133 -0.22 13.46 -14.28
CA PRO A 133 -0.22 13.26 -12.82
C PRO A 133 1.07 13.74 -12.15
N LEU A 134 0.97 14.15 -10.86
CA LEU A 134 2.08 14.81 -10.15
C LEU A 134 3.22 13.83 -9.80
N GLU A 135 2.89 12.62 -9.36
CA GLU A 135 3.85 11.65 -8.85
C GLU A 135 4.90 11.23 -9.90
N PRO A 136 4.54 10.87 -11.14
CA PRO A 136 5.52 10.59 -12.20
C PRO A 136 6.38 11.79 -12.55
N ALA A 137 5.81 13.00 -12.53
CA ALA A 137 6.54 14.23 -12.81
C ALA A 137 7.59 14.54 -11.73
N LEU A 138 7.25 14.34 -10.46
CA LEU A 138 8.18 14.52 -9.33
C LEU A 138 9.31 13.49 -9.38
N ALA A 139 9.00 12.21 -9.60
CA ALA A 139 10.01 11.17 -9.78
C ALA A 139 10.96 11.47 -10.96
N TRP A 140 10.41 11.97 -12.06
CA TRP A 140 11.23 12.41 -13.20
C TRP A 140 12.13 13.61 -12.84
N LEU A 141 11.66 14.57 -12.05
CA LEU A 141 12.48 15.69 -11.58
C LEU A 141 13.64 15.22 -10.69
N GLU A 142 13.43 14.21 -9.84
CA GLU A 142 14.50 13.59 -9.03
C GLU A 142 15.55 12.91 -9.92
N GLN A 143 15.16 12.27 -11.01
CA GLN A 143 16.09 11.72 -11.99
C GLN A 143 16.91 12.84 -12.66
N GLN A 144 16.28 13.99 -12.92
CA GLN A 144 16.98 15.17 -13.47
C GLN A 144 18.00 15.76 -12.49
N ASP A 145 17.82 15.63 -11.17
CA ASP A 145 18.83 16.04 -10.17
C ASP A 145 20.15 15.27 -10.34
N SER A 146 20.07 13.99 -10.61
CA SER A 146 21.27 13.16 -10.83
C SER A 146 22.04 13.62 -12.08
N GLN A 147 21.36 14.05 -13.13
CA GLN A 147 21.98 14.59 -14.35
C GLN A 147 22.67 15.94 -14.09
N VAL A 148 22.05 16.80 -13.28
CA VAL A 148 22.65 18.10 -12.89
C VAL A 148 23.91 17.91 -12.06
N LEU A 149 23.94 16.90 -11.18
CA LEU A 149 25.13 16.56 -10.39
C LEU A 149 26.31 16.08 -11.26
N LEU A 150 26.03 15.53 -12.43
CA LEU A 150 27.04 15.13 -13.43
C LEU A 150 27.52 16.30 -14.32
N ASN A 151 27.23 17.56 -13.95
CA ASN A 151 27.54 18.78 -14.70
C ASN A 151 26.90 18.83 -16.11
N ASP A 152 25.79 18.17 -16.32
CA ASP A 152 25.02 18.31 -17.56
C ASP A 152 24.38 19.70 -17.62
N SER A 153 24.85 20.55 -18.55
CA SER A 153 24.34 21.90 -18.81
C SER A 153 23.17 21.93 -19.79
N THR A 154 22.59 20.77 -20.13
CA THR A 154 21.47 20.67 -21.06
C THR A 154 20.28 21.52 -20.57
N PRO A 155 19.77 22.45 -21.40
CA PRO A 155 18.64 23.30 -21.05
C PRO A 155 17.40 22.46 -20.76
N LEU A 156 16.63 22.82 -19.71
CA LEU A 156 15.30 22.29 -19.49
C LEU A 156 14.25 23.32 -19.90
N THR A 157 13.26 22.89 -20.66
CA THR A 157 12.18 23.76 -21.15
C THR A 157 10.87 23.44 -20.42
N VAL A 158 10.26 24.45 -19.76
CA VAL A 158 8.88 24.40 -19.29
C VAL A 158 7.98 24.89 -20.41
N ILE A 159 7.06 24.04 -20.88
CA ILE A 159 6.12 24.37 -21.98
C ILE A 159 4.77 24.74 -21.38
N GLY A 160 4.37 26.01 -21.58
CA GLY A 160 3.14 26.59 -21.04
C GLY A 160 3.41 27.77 -20.10
N ALA A 161 3.11 28.99 -20.56
CA ALA A 161 3.37 30.25 -19.86
C ALA A 161 2.16 30.77 -19.05
N GLY A 162 1.22 29.89 -18.69
CA GLY A 162 0.17 30.20 -17.73
C GLY A 162 0.73 30.33 -16.30
N LEU A 163 -0.12 30.72 -15.32
CA LEU A 163 0.31 30.95 -13.94
C LEU A 163 1.06 29.73 -13.36
N ALA A 164 0.55 28.53 -13.58
CA ALA A 164 1.18 27.29 -13.08
C ALA A 164 2.56 27.05 -13.71
N GLY A 165 2.69 27.24 -15.04
CA GLY A 165 3.98 27.05 -15.72
C GLY A 165 5.03 28.07 -15.31
N VAL A 166 4.62 29.33 -15.07
CA VAL A 166 5.51 30.37 -14.54
C VAL A 166 5.95 30.01 -13.11
N GLU A 167 5.03 29.59 -12.24
CA GLU A 167 5.33 29.19 -10.86
C GLU A 167 6.30 28.01 -10.82
N VAL A 168 6.07 26.99 -11.65
CA VAL A 168 6.95 25.82 -11.78
C VAL A 168 8.32 26.22 -12.31
N ALA A 169 8.41 27.07 -13.34
CA ALA A 169 9.70 27.54 -13.88
C ALA A 169 10.53 28.29 -12.82
N LEU A 170 9.89 29.12 -12.01
CA LEU A 170 10.54 29.83 -10.92
C LEU A 170 10.96 28.88 -9.78
N ALA A 171 10.17 27.87 -9.47
CA ALA A 171 10.51 26.82 -8.53
C ALA A 171 11.71 25.97 -8.99
N LEU A 172 11.77 25.63 -10.28
CA LEU A 172 12.90 24.93 -10.88
C LEU A 172 14.18 25.77 -10.87
N ARG A 173 14.11 27.08 -11.07
CA ARG A 173 15.27 27.97 -10.91
C ARG A 173 15.85 27.90 -9.50
N GLN A 174 15.00 27.75 -8.51
CA GLN A 174 15.46 27.61 -7.13
C GLN A 174 16.07 26.22 -6.88
N ARG A 175 15.48 25.17 -7.43
CA ARG A 175 16.03 23.80 -7.38
C ARG A 175 17.37 23.70 -8.09
N TRP A 176 17.51 24.36 -9.26
CA TRP A 176 18.71 24.31 -10.11
C TRP A 176 19.21 25.72 -10.43
N PRO A 177 19.97 26.36 -9.52
CA PRO A 177 20.38 27.74 -9.68
C PRO A 177 21.21 28.04 -10.94
N LYS A 178 21.95 27.06 -11.43
CA LYS A 178 22.90 27.25 -12.58
C LYS A 178 22.39 26.66 -13.90
N ARG A 179 21.41 25.73 -13.87
CA ARG A 179 20.91 25.05 -15.08
C ARG A 179 20.20 26.04 -16.00
N PRO A 180 20.48 26.04 -17.31
CA PRO A 180 19.70 26.83 -18.25
C PRO A 180 18.23 26.44 -18.25
N LEU A 181 17.32 27.40 -18.08
CA LEU A 181 15.87 27.17 -18.05
C LEU A 181 15.18 28.05 -19.10
N ASN A 182 14.34 27.43 -19.93
CA ASN A 182 13.47 28.09 -20.87
C ASN A 182 12.00 27.96 -20.44
N LEU A 183 11.22 29.02 -20.69
CA LEU A 183 9.76 28.98 -20.58
C LEU A 183 9.18 29.21 -21.97
N GLN A 184 8.55 28.19 -22.56
CA GLN A 184 7.93 28.30 -23.87
C GLN A 184 6.48 28.78 -23.76
N ALA A 185 6.18 29.91 -24.36
CA ALA A 185 4.82 30.43 -24.43
C ALA A 185 4.01 29.64 -25.47
N HIS A 186 2.87 29.04 -25.06
CA HIS A 186 2.00 28.29 -25.97
C HIS A 186 0.81 29.13 -26.44
N HIS A 187 0.05 29.69 -25.52
CA HIS A 187 -1.05 30.61 -25.79
C HIS A 187 -0.86 31.88 -24.93
N GLY A 188 -0.52 33.00 -25.59
CA GLY A 188 -0.31 34.27 -24.90
C GLY A 188 1.04 34.35 -24.15
N GLN A 189 1.42 35.59 -23.86
CA GLN A 189 2.65 35.91 -23.15
C GLN A 189 2.40 36.00 -21.64
N PRO A 190 3.39 35.71 -20.78
CA PRO A 190 3.28 35.96 -19.36
C PRO A 190 2.89 37.44 -19.09
N ARG A 191 2.14 37.66 -18.01
CA ARG A 191 1.78 39.03 -17.58
C ARG A 191 3.05 39.87 -17.36
N PRO A 192 3.06 41.20 -17.62
CA PRO A 192 4.28 42.03 -17.56
C PRO A 192 5.07 41.90 -16.25
N ALA A 193 4.38 41.86 -15.10
CA ALA A 193 5.01 41.67 -13.80
C ALA A 193 5.74 40.30 -13.67
N LEU A 194 5.18 39.25 -14.25
CA LEU A 194 5.79 37.92 -14.27
C LEU A 194 6.95 37.83 -15.28
N LYS A 195 6.88 38.54 -16.41
CA LYS A 195 8.01 38.64 -17.35
C LYS A 195 9.25 39.21 -16.66
N GLN A 196 9.09 40.28 -15.89
CA GLN A 196 10.19 40.88 -15.13
C GLN A 196 10.78 39.89 -14.11
N ALA A 197 9.93 39.11 -13.42
CA ALA A 197 10.38 38.10 -12.49
C ALA A 197 11.17 36.97 -13.18
N LEU A 198 10.71 36.49 -14.33
CA LEU A 198 11.39 35.46 -15.12
C LEU A 198 12.76 35.98 -15.61
N SER A 199 12.83 37.22 -16.09
CA SER A 199 14.09 37.85 -16.51
C SER A 199 15.09 37.94 -15.35
N ARG A 200 14.66 38.42 -14.17
CA ARG A 200 15.50 38.44 -12.95
C ARG A 200 15.99 37.07 -12.53
N ALA A 201 15.18 36.05 -12.75
CA ALA A 201 15.51 34.67 -12.49
C ALA A 201 16.34 34.00 -13.58
N ALA A 202 16.81 34.75 -14.58
CA ALA A 202 17.53 34.24 -15.75
C ALA A 202 16.81 33.08 -16.46
N ILE A 203 15.48 33.15 -16.57
CA ILE A 203 14.64 32.21 -17.32
C ILE A 203 14.30 32.87 -18.67
N VAL A 204 14.69 32.22 -19.75
CA VAL A 204 14.48 32.74 -21.11
C VAL A 204 13.05 32.40 -21.57
N VAL A 205 12.27 33.42 -21.92
CA VAL A 205 10.95 33.22 -22.52
C VAL A 205 11.10 33.05 -24.03
N VAL A 206 10.79 31.87 -24.54
CA VAL A 206 10.90 31.52 -25.96
C VAL A 206 9.52 31.46 -26.64
N PRO A 207 9.42 31.77 -27.94
CA PRO A 207 8.16 31.65 -28.68
C PRO A 207 7.62 30.24 -28.76
N SER A 208 6.32 30.11 -29.06
CA SER A 208 5.69 28.83 -29.39
C SER A 208 6.37 28.18 -30.61
N GLY A 209 6.56 26.86 -30.54
CA GLY A 209 7.18 26.10 -31.62
C GLY A 209 8.72 26.16 -31.65
N THR A 210 9.37 26.84 -30.69
CA THR A 210 10.82 26.77 -30.56
C THR A 210 11.24 25.33 -30.20
N PRO A 211 12.12 24.66 -31.00
CA PRO A 211 12.59 23.32 -30.68
C PRO A 211 13.30 23.29 -29.33
N SER A 212 12.94 22.32 -28.47
CA SER A 212 13.67 22.12 -27.23
C SER A 212 14.91 21.28 -27.51
N SER A 213 16.07 21.74 -27.09
CA SER A 213 17.34 21.03 -27.21
C SER A 213 17.58 20.02 -26.08
N GLY A 214 16.65 19.88 -25.14
CA GLY A 214 16.77 19.02 -23.96
C GLY A 214 15.41 18.58 -23.41
N PRO A 215 15.40 18.03 -22.18
CA PRO A 215 14.17 17.57 -21.54
C PRO A 215 13.16 18.70 -21.37
N ALA A 216 11.87 18.35 -21.46
CA ALA A 216 10.79 19.31 -21.35
C ALA A 216 9.76 18.90 -20.29
N LEU A 217 9.20 19.90 -19.58
CA LEU A 217 8.11 19.72 -18.62
C LEU A 217 6.84 20.42 -19.14
N LEU A 218 5.76 19.66 -19.35
CA LEU A 218 4.52 20.19 -19.92
C LEU A 218 3.60 20.77 -18.85
N CYS A 219 3.32 22.06 -18.95
CA CYS A 219 2.34 22.80 -18.16
C CYS A 219 1.25 23.43 -19.08
N THR A 220 0.81 22.71 -20.12
CA THR A 220 0.01 23.20 -21.27
C THR A 220 -1.48 23.29 -21.01
N GLY A 221 -1.92 23.19 -19.78
CA GLY A 221 -3.34 23.14 -19.40
C GLY A 221 -3.73 21.74 -18.93
N SER A 222 -5.01 21.56 -18.65
CA SER A 222 -5.52 20.31 -18.08
C SER A 222 -6.77 19.83 -18.78
N GLN A 223 -6.90 18.51 -18.90
CA GLN A 223 -8.08 17.80 -19.38
C GLN A 223 -8.46 16.73 -18.36
N ALA A 224 -9.72 16.31 -18.35
CA ALA A 224 -10.11 15.18 -17.54
C ALA A 224 -9.50 13.87 -18.08
N PRO A 225 -9.34 12.81 -17.25
CA PRO A 225 -8.88 11.51 -17.72
C PRO A 225 -9.73 11.00 -18.88
N ALA A 226 -9.08 10.48 -19.92
CA ALA A 226 -9.72 10.14 -21.20
C ALA A 226 -10.89 9.15 -21.06
N TRP A 227 -10.82 8.23 -20.08
CA TRP A 227 -11.88 7.25 -19.83
C TRP A 227 -13.21 7.88 -19.36
N LEU A 228 -13.22 9.12 -18.85
CA LEU A 228 -14.46 9.83 -18.53
C LEU A 228 -15.23 10.23 -19.79
N ALA A 229 -14.55 10.56 -20.87
CA ALA A 229 -15.19 10.90 -22.13
C ALA A 229 -15.91 9.70 -22.78
N THR A 230 -15.49 8.48 -22.50
CA THR A 230 -16.09 7.23 -22.99
C THR A 230 -17.08 6.59 -22.02
N SER A 231 -17.36 7.23 -20.89
CA SER A 231 -18.17 6.71 -19.80
C SER A 231 -19.68 6.67 -20.07
N GLY A 232 -20.14 7.39 -21.09
CA GLY A 232 -21.56 7.66 -21.33
C GLY A 232 -22.12 8.86 -20.56
N PHE A 233 -21.29 9.56 -19.77
CA PHE A 233 -21.67 10.81 -19.13
C PHE A 233 -21.57 12.01 -20.08
N PRO A 234 -22.43 13.04 -19.92
CA PRO A 234 -22.24 14.30 -20.64
C PRO A 234 -20.94 14.97 -20.22
N VAL A 235 -20.05 15.27 -21.18
CA VAL A 235 -18.77 15.92 -20.96
C VAL A 235 -18.65 17.22 -21.75
N ASP A 236 -17.70 18.09 -21.36
CA ASP A 236 -17.29 19.27 -22.10
C ASP A 236 -16.17 18.91 -23.10
N PRO A 237 -15.70 19.88 -23.93
CA PRO A 237 -14.61 19.66 -24.89
C PRO A 237 -13.28 19.20 -24.27
N PHE A 238 -13.07 19.37 -22.96
CA PHE A 238 -11.90 18.92 -22.22
C PHE A 238 -12.12 17.58 -21.51
N GLY A 239 -13.22 16.88 -21.82
CA GLY A 239 -13.58 15.60 -21.22
C GLY A 239 -14.11 15.73 -19.78
N ARG A 240 -14.34 16.94 -19.25
CA ARG A 240 -14.83 17.15 -17.90
C ARG A 240 -16.31 16.83 -17.80
N VAL A 241 -16.68 16.06 -16.79
CA VAL A 241 -18.08 15.66 -16.55
C VAL A 241 -18.94 16.89 -16.24
N ARG A 242 -20.05 17.06 -17.00
CA ARG A 242 -20.98 18.16 -16.79
C ARG A 242 -21.94 17.86 -15.64
N THR A 243 -22.01 18.77 -14.68
CA THR A 243 -22.85 18.64 -13.49
C THR A 243 -23.86 19.77 -13.38
N THR A 244 -24.92 19.52 -12.64
CA THR A 244 -25.86 20.55 -12.19
C THR A 244 -25.25 21.37 -11.04
N LYS A 245 -25.95 22.41 -10.58
CA LYS A 245 -25.55 23.16 -9.39
C LYS A 245 -25.55 22.33 -8.10
N THR A 246 -26.21 21.17 -8.08
CA THR A 246 -26.17 20.22 -6.95
C THR A 246 -24.96 19.29 -6.98
N LEU A 247 -24.06 19.44 -7.96
CA LEU A 247 -22.88 18.59 -8.25
C LEU A 247 -23.24 17.20 -8.75
N GLN A 248 -24.52 16.94 -9.04
CA GLN A 248 -24.98 15.72 -9.69
C GLN A 248 -24.69 15.77 -11.19
N VAL A 249 -24.26 14.65 -11.77
CA VAL A 249 -24.04 14.51 -13.19
C VAL A 249 -25.38 14.68 -13.93
N ILE A 250 -25.40 15.46 -15.01
CA ILE A 250 -26.62 15.70 -15.80
C ILE A 250 -27.18 14.36 -16.29
N ASN A 251 -28.49 14.14 -16.08
CA ASN A 251 -29.23 12.91 -16.38
C ASN A 251 -28.83 11.66 -15.56
N HIS A 252 -27.91 11.80 -14.57
CA HIS A 252 -27.48 10.71 -13.69
C HIS A 252 -27.55 11.15 -12.21
N PRO A 253 -28.75 11.15 -11.59
CA PRO A 253 -28.95 11.72 -10.25
C PRO A 253 -28.22 10.98 -9.12
N HIS A 254 -27.73 9.76 -9.37
CA HIS A 254 -26.94 8.98 -8.41
C HIS A 254 -25.43 9.16 -8.57
N CYS A 255 -25.00 9.92 -9.59
CA CYS A 255 -23.62 10.19 -9.89
C CYS A 255 -23.26 11.64 -9.58
N PHE A 256 -22.11 11.87 -8.96
CA PHE A 256 -21.56 13.19 -8.62
C PHE A 256 -20.19 13.35 -9.25
N ALA A 257 -19.81 14.59 -9.55
CA ALA A 257 -18.45 14.88 -9.98
C ALA A 257 -18.02 16.28 -9.49
N VAL A 258 -16.78 16.39 -9.06
CA VAL A 258 -16.16 17.61 -8.49
C VAL A 258 -14.69 17.72 -8.88
N GLY A 259 -14.06 18.83 -8.53
CA GLY A 259 -12.64 19.08 -8.81
C GLY A 259 -12.36 19.30 -10.30
N ASP A 260 -11.12 19.03 -10.70
CA ASP A 260 -10.63 19.32 -12.05
C ASP A 260 -11.24 18.43 -13.15
N CYS A 261 -11.83 17.28 -12.77
CA CYS A 261 -12.50 16.37 -13.71
C CYS A 261 -13.97 16.74 -13.99
N ALA A 262 -14.50 17.81 -13.37
CA ALA A 262 -15.89 18.20 -13.48
C ALA A 262 -16.08 19.68 -13.83
N VAL A 263 -17.24 20.02 -14.40
CA VAL A 263 -17.66 21.38 -14.69
C VAL A 263 -19.14 21.56 -14.40
N ILE A 264 -19.50 22.62 -13.68
CA ILE A 264 -20.91 22.98 -13.45
C ILE A 264 -21.44 23.61 -14.75
N ASP A 265 -22.54 23.06 -15.28
CA ASP A 265 -23.16 23.57 -16.50
C ASP A 265 -23.57 25.05 -16.35
N LYS A 266 -23.29 25.85 -17.38
CA LYS A 266 -23.53 27.30 -17.40
C LYS A 266 -22.82 28.11 -16.29
N ALA A 267 -21.82 27.51 -15.62
CA ALA A 267 -21.00 28.17 -14.60
C ALA A 267 -19.54 27.71 -14.70
N GLN A 268 -19.00 27.74 -15.92
CA GLN A 268 -17.65 27.25 -16.22
C GLN A 268 -16.58 28.02 -15.46
N ARG A 269 -15.56 27.29 -14.99
CA ARG A 269 -14.39 27.81 -14.28
C ARG A 269 -13.13 27.12 -14.76
N PRO A 270 -11.98 27.80 -14.71
CA PRO A 270 -10.71 27.12 -14.94
C PRO A 270 -10.48 26.02 -13.87
N ALA A 271 -9.84 24.92 -14.27
CA ALA A 271 -9.43 23.88 -13.34
C ALA A 271 -8.42 24.46 -12.33
N ALA A 272 -8.76 24.42 -11.04
CA ALA A 272 -7.89 24.88 -9.97
C ALA A 272 -8.32 24.26 -8.62
N GLY A 273 -7.33 23.88 -7.80
CA GLY A 273 -7.56 23.21 -6.51
C GLY A 273 -8.50 23.95 -5.54
N VAL A 274 -8.54 25.28 -5.62
CA VAL A 274 -9.44 26.09 -4.78
C VAL A 274 -10.91 25.75 -5.00
N TRP A 275 -11.32 25.40 -6.20
CA TRP A 275 -12.70 25.01 -6.49
C TRP A 275 -13.04 23.64 -5.92
N ALA A 276 -12.08 22.71 -5.97
CA ALA A 276 -12.20 21.39 -5.34
C ALA A 276 -12.37 21.53 -3.81
N VAL A 277 -11.56 22.37 -3.18
CA VAL A 277 -11.66 22.67 -1.73
C VAL A 277 -13.03 23.25 -1.37
N GLN A 278 -13.54 24.22 -2.16
CA GLN A 278 -14.84 24.84 -1.92
C GLN A 278 -16.01 23.87 -2.18
N ALA A 279 -15.88 22.96 -3.14
CA ALA A 279 -16.92 21.97 -3.47
C ALA A 279 -17.08 20.88 -2.40
N ALA A 280 -16.10 20.65 -1.55
CA ALA A 280 -16.09 19.59 -0.56
C ALA A 280 -17.29 19.61 0.39
N LYS A 281 -17.60 20.77 0.96
CA LYS A 281 -18.74 20.92 1.90
C LYS A 281 -20.10 20.74 1.22
N PRO A 282 -20.41 21.39 0.08
CA PRO A 282 -21.65 21.16 -0.67
C PRO A 282 -21.82 19.70 -1.11
N LEU A 283 -20.75 19.05 -1.60
CA LEU A 283 -20.77 17.64 -1.97
C LEU A 283 -21.12 16.75 -0.78
N ALA A 284 -20.41 16.91 0.34
CA ALA A 284 -20.66 16.14 1.56
C ALA A 284 -22.10 16.29 2.02
N GLN A 285 -22.61 17.52 2.09
CA GLN A 285 -23.98 17.81 2.50
C GLN A 285 -25.01 17.17 1.56
N ASN A 286 -24.78 17.16 0.25
CA ASN A 286 -25.69 16.55 -0.69
C ASN A 286 -25.70 15.03 -0.59
N LEU A 287 -24.55 14.38 -0.41
CA LEU A 287 -24.47 12.94 -0.15
C LEU A 287 -25.13 12.56 1.19
N GLU A 288 -24.90 13.34 2.25
CA GLU A 288 -25.53 13.19 3.57
C GLU A 288 -27.06 13.33 3.50
N ARG A 289 -27.56 14.28 2.70
CA ARG A 289 -28.99 14.51 2.50
C ARG A 289 -29.64 13.35 1.74
N LEU A 290 -29.02 12.89 0.64
CA LEU A 290 -29.53 11.77 -0.12
C LEU A 290 -29.59 10.48 0.71
N SER A 291 -28.61 10.22 1.57
CA SER A 291 -28.66 9.06 2.47
C SER A 291 -29.83 9.12 3.45
N ARG A 292 -30.32 10.31 3.77
CA ARG A 292 -31.51 10.59 4.62
C ARG A 292 -32.78 10.79 3.80
N ARG A 293 -32.76 10.48 2.50
CA ARG A 293 -33.91 10.69 1.57
C ARG A 293 -34.39 12.15 1.50
N GLN A 294 -33.46 13.10 1.66
CA GLN A 294 -33.73 14.52 1.57
C GLN A 294 -33.27 15.07 0.21
N PRO A 295 -33.94 16.10 -0.35
CA PRO A 295 -33.54 16.70 -1.62
C PRO A 295 -32.17 17.36 -1.52
N THR A 296 -31.38 17.31 -2.59
CA THR A 296 -30.08 17.98 -2.71
C THR A 296 -30.25 19.50 -2.74
N ARG A 297 -29.20 20.24 -2.37
CA ARG A 297 -29.18 21.71 -2.37
C ARG A 297 -28.22 22.23 -3.43
N PRO A 298 -28.60 23.27 -4.18
CA PRO A 298 -27.71 23.88 -5.16
C PRO A 298 -26.56 24.61 -4.48
N TRP A 299 -25.40 24.60 -5.10
CA TRP A 299 -24.23 25.36 -4.75
C TRP A 299 -23.92 26.40 -5.84
N GLN A 300 -23.68 27.62 -5.44
CA GLN A 300 -23.23 28.69 -6.31
C GLN A 300 -21.80 29.09 -5.92
N PRO A 301 -20.79 28.57 -6.60
CA PRO A 301 -19.42 28.96 -6.31
C PRO A 301 -19.15 30.42 -6.68
N GLN A 302 -18.22 31.07 -5.98
CA GLN A 302 -17.76 32.42 -6.29
C GLN A 302 -17.18 32.47 -7.73
N GLN A 303 -17.30 33.62 -8.38
CA GLN A 303 -16.78 33.79 -9.75
C GLN A 303 -15.26 33.93 -9.80
N LEU A 304 -14.65 34.53 -8.78
CA LEU A 304 -13.23 34.77 -8.68
C LEU A 304 -12.66 34.07 -7.44
N ALA A 305 -11.47 33.52 -7.59
CA ALA A 305 -10.69 32.97 -6.50
C ALA A 305 -9.36 33.72 -6.38
N LEU A 306 -8.91 33.92 -5.15
CA LEU A 306 -7.57 34.39 -4.87
C LEU A 306 -6.59 33.26 -5.23
N GLN A 307 -5.59 33.62 -6.04
CA GLN A 307 -4.47 32.74 -6.39
C GLN A 307 -3.19 33.40 -5.89
N ILE A 308 -2.38 32.65 -5.15
CA ILE A 308 -1.11 33.14 -4.63
C ILE A 308 0.01 32.28 -5.22
N LEU A 309 0.87 32.90 -6.04
CA LEU A 309 2.08 32.29 -6.55
C LEU A 309 3.24 32.72 -5.66
N GLY A 310 4.03 31.76 -5.17
CA GLY A 310 5.02 32.11 -4.18
C GLY A 310 6.27 31.24 -4.18
N GLY A 311 7.20 31.63 -3.31
CA GLY A 311 8.42 30.88 -3.07
C GLY A 311 9.65 31.38 -3.86
N GLN A 312 9.60 32.58 -4.43
CA GLN A 312 10.73 33.14 -5.13
C GLN A 312 11.66 33.87 -4.20
N LEU A 313 12.96 33.65 -4.36
CA LEU A 313 13.99 34.35 -3.63
C LEU A 313 14.23 35.73 -4.28
N THR A 314 13.81 36.78 -3.59
CA THR A 314 14.08 38.16 -4.01
C THR A 314 14.85 38.86 -2.90
N SER A 315 16.07 39.31 -3.18
CA SER A 315 16.96 39.98 -2.21
C SER A 315 17.14 39.19 -0.92
N GLY A 316 17.32 37.88 -1.02
CA GLY A 316 17.53 36.97 0.13
C GLY A 316 16.26 36.63 0.94
N ARG A 317 15.08 37.05 0.48
CA ARG A 317 13.79 36.73 1.14
C ARG A 317 12.83 36.08 0.14
N PHE A 318 12.04 35.13 0.62
CA PHE A 318 10.96 34.54 -0.16
C PHE A 318 9.82 35.55 -0.32
N THR A 319 9.27 35.63 -1.54
CA THR A 319 8.18 36.54 -1.91
C THR A 319 7.08 35.79 -2.64
N ALA A 320 5.87 36.37 -2.67
CA ALA A 320 4.76 35.86 -3.46
C ALA A 320 3.98 36.98 -4.13
N TRP A 321 3.21 36.63 -5.17
CA TRP A 321 2.21 37.46 -5.81
C TRP A 321 0.81 36.95 -5.48
N ALA A 322 -0.13 37.87 -5.26
CA ALA A 322 -1.54 37.59 -5.15
C ALA A 322 -2.27 38.06 -6.41
N PHE A 323 -3.14 37.24 -6.96
CA PHE A 323 -3.96 37.50 -8.14
C PHE A 323 -5.44 37.41 -7.76
N TRP A 324 -6.19 38.46 -8.05
CA TRP A 324 -7.64 38.49 -7.92
C TRP A 324 -8.24 39.05 -9.21
N GLY A 325 -8.63 38.20 -10.14
CA GLY A 325 -9.01 38.61 -11.48
C GLY A 325 -7.86 39.31 -12.18
N ASN A 326 -8.05 40.62 -12.48
CA ASN A 326 -7.03 41.47 -13.10
C ASN A 326 -6.11 42.17 -12.09
N LEU A 327 -6.46 42.18 -10.81
CA LEU A 327 -5.66 42.78 -9.76
C LEU A 327 -4.44 41.89 -9.43
N ILE A 328 -3.26 42.53 -9.39
CA ILE A 328 -1.99 41.87 -9.04
C ILE A 328 -1.35 42.66 -7.93
N ILE A 329 -1.00 41.98 -6.84
CA ILE A 329 -0.29 42.53 -5.69
C ILE A 329 0.99 41.74 -5.49
N GLY A 330 2.11 42.39 -5.30
CA GLY A 330 3.43 41.77 -5.09
C GLY A 330 4.45 42.09 -6.15
N PRO A 331 5.70 41.53 -6.09
CA PRO A 331 6.10 40.49 -5.12
C PRO A 331 6.32 41.07 -3.70
N HIS A 332 5.84 40.37 -2.68
CA HIS A 332 6.03 40.81 -1.29
C HIS A 332 6.25 39.66 -0.31
N PRO A 333 7.14 39.79 0.71
CA PRO A 333 7.40 38.71 1.66
C PRO A 333 6.19 38.32 2.51
N TRP A 334 5.36 39.28 2.96
CA TRP A 334 4.18 38.95 3.77
C TRP A 334 3.17 38.09 3.02
N LEU A 335 3.07 38.20 1.68
CA LEU A 335 2.20 37.32 0.88
C LEU A 335 2.73 35.87 0.88
N TRP A 336 4.04 35.68 0.94
CA TRP A 336 4.63 34.37 1.09
C TRP A 336 4.28 33.76 2.45
N TYR A 337 4.52 34.50 3.55
CA TYR A 337 4.17 34.02 4.88
C TYR A 337 2.67 33.73 5.02
N TRP A 338 1.82 34.55 4.40
CA TRP A 338 0.37 34.32 4.39
C TRP A 338 0.01 33.05 3.60
N LYS A 339 0.59 32.82 2.42
CA LYS A 339 0.43 31.57 1.66
C LYS A 339 0.85 30.37 2.49
N GLU A 340 2.06 30.43 3.05
CA GLU A 340 2.60 29.36 3.88
C GLU A 340 1.70 29.04 5.08
N ALA A 341 1.20 30.03 5.77
CA ALA A 341 0.27 29.85 6.90
C ALA A 341 -1.04 29.18 6.47
N ILE A 342 -1.60 29.53 5.31
CA ILE A 342 -2.79 28.90 4.74
C ILE A 342 -2.49 27.42 4.44
N ASP A 343 -1.40 27.15 3.74
CA ASP A 343 -1.03 25.80 3.28
C ASP A 343 -0.71 24.88 4.48
N ARG A 344 0.09 25.35 5.45
CA ARG A 344 0.39 24.60 6.68
C ARG A 344 -0.86 24.34 7.52
N ARG A 345 -1.77 25.33 7.65
CA ARG A 345 -3.05 25.15 8.34
C ARG A 345 -3.93 24.11 7.62
N PHE A 346 -3.94 24.13 6.30
CA PHE A 346 -4.69 23.16 5.51
C PHE A 346 -4.15 21.75 5.77
N MET A 347 -2.83 21.53 5.62
CA MET A 347 -2.19 20.24 5.85
C MET A 347 -2.27 19.79 7.31
N GLY A 348 -2.03 20.69 8.27
CA GLY A 348 -2.17 20.42 9.70
C GLY A 348 -3.57 19.90 10.07
N SER A 349 -4.59 20.35 9.33
CA SER A 349 -5.96 19.87 9.53
C SER A 349 -6.16 18.37 9.21
N PHE A 350 -5.29 17.74 8.43
CA PHE A 350 -5.29 16.30 8.15
C PHE A 350 -4.36 15.53 9.09
N ASN A 351 -3.24 16.12 9.51
CA ASN A 351 -2.27 15.49 10.40
C ASN A 351 -2.75 15.46 11.86
N GLU A 352 -3.42 16.53 12.30
CA GLU A 352 -3.98 16.67 13.65
C GLU A 352 -5.49 16.36 13.64
N LEU A 353 -5.85 15.13 13.27
CA LEU A 353 -7.20 14.67 13.54
C LEU A 353 -7.36 14.52 15.06
N PRO A 354 -8.27 15.25 15.73
CA PRO A 354 -8.42 15.16 17.18
C PRO A 354 -8.61 13.72 17.60
N SER A 355 -7.77 13.26 18.53
CA SER A 355 -8.02 12.02 19.24
C SER A 355 -9.29 12.23 20.08
N MET A 356 -10.41 11.67 19.64
CA MET A 356 -11.57 11.55 20.52
C MET A 356 -11.09 10.82 21.77
N SER A 357 -11.36 11.36 22.96
CA SER A 357 -10.92 10.87 24.28
C SER A 357 -11.30 9.40 24.61
N GLY A 358 -11.86 8.65 23.68
CA GLY A 358 -12.06 7.21 23.72
C GLY A 358 -10.98 6.38 23.03
N VAL A 359 -10.00 7.01 22.32
CA VAL A 359 -8.98 6.27 21.55
C VAL A 359 -7.85 5.75 22.44
N LEU A 360 -7.53 6.42 23.52
CA LEU A 360 -6.54 5.93 24.52
C LEU A 360 -7.01 4.64 25.23
N LYS A 361 -8.33 4.45 25.42
CA LYS A 361 -8.90 3.17 25.89
C LYS A 361 -8.93 2.07 24.82
N ARG A 362 -8.74 2.42 23.53
CA ARG A 362 -8.67 1.43 22.43
C ARG A 362 -7.31 0.72 22.32
N GLN A 363 -6.23 1.28 22.82
CA GLN A 363 -4.92 0.61 22.81
C GLN A 363 -4.92 -0.65 23.70
N GLU A 364 -5.66 -0.66 24.79
CA GLU A 364 -5.81 -1.86 25.66
C GLU A 364 -6.76 -2.93 25.12
N SER A 365 -7.56 -2.61 24.09
CA SER A 365 -8.54 -3.53 23.47
C SER A 365 -8.37 -3.74 21.96
N MET A 366 -7.27 -3.27 21.37
CA MET A 366 -7.04 -3.36 19.94
C MET A 366 -6.58 -4.79 19.59
N ALA A 367 -7.53 -5.63 19.14
CA ALA A 367 -7.21 -6.96 18.62
C ALA A 367 -6.58 -6.81 17.23
N CYS A 368 -5.30 -7.15 17.09
CA CYS A 368 -4.64 -7.20 15.79
C CYS A 368 -5.33 -8.25 14.89
N ARG A 369 -5.20 -8.03 13.57
CA ARG A 369 -5.81 -8.86 12.52
C ARG A 369 -4.73 -9.69 11.83
N GLY A 370 -5.12 -10.48 10.82
CA GLY A 370 -4.20 -11.39 10.17
C GLY A 370 -3.69 -12.47 11.14
N CYS A 371 -2.44 -12.90 10.98
CA CYS A 371 -1.86 -13.96 11.82
C CYS A 371 -1.67 -13.55 13.28
N ALA A 372 -1.67 -12.27 13.61
CA ALA A 372 -1.67 -11.79 14.99
C ALA A 372 -3.01 -12.05 15.74
N ALA A 373 -4.07 -12.48 15.04
CA ALA A 373 -5.32 -12.96 15.63
C ALA A 373 -5.28 -14.45 16.06
N LYS A 374 -4.16 -15.14 15.81
CA LYS A 374 -3.96 -16.54 16.18
C LYS A 374 -3.92 -16.71 17.70
N LEU A 375 -4.42 -17.85 18.19
CA LEU A 375 -4.27 -18.20 19.59
C LEU A 375 -2.78 -18.39 19.92
N ALA A 376 -2.35 -17.90 21.09
CA ALA A 376 -0.97 -18.11 21.54
C ALA A 376 -0.69 -19.61 21.72
N GLU A 377 0.57 -20.03 21.49
CA GLU A 377 0.95 -21.45 21.47
C GLU A 377 0.69 -22.17 22.79
N LYS A 378 0.94 -21.53 23.94
CA LYS A 378 0.75 -22.18 25.25
C LYS A 378 -0.71 -22.61 25.50
N PRO A 379 -1.74 -21.72 25.39
CA PRO A 379 -3.14 -22.14 25.51
C PRO A 379 -3.54 -23.24 24.50
N LEU A 380 -3.00 -23.17 23.26
CA LEU A 380 -3.26 -24.20 22.25
C LEU A 380 -2.71 -25.58 22.70
N ASN A 381 -1.42 -25.61 23.08
CA ASN A 381 -0.77 -26.85 23.51
C ASN A 381 -1.43 -27.44 24.79
N ASP A 382 -1.81 -26.58 25.73
CA ASP A 382 -2.49 -27.01 26.95
C ASP A 382 -3.88 -27.63 26.63
N ALA A 383 -4.62 -27.01 25.69
CA ALA A 383 -5.92 -27.53 25.22
C ALA A 383 -5.76 -28.88 24.49
N LEU A 384 -4.76 -28.98 23.59
CA LEU A 384 -4.48 -30.25 22.88
C LEU A 384 -4.12 -31.38 23.85
N LYS A 385 -3.30 -31.10 24.86
CA LYS A 385 -2.96 -32.09 25.91
C LYS A 385 -4.20 -32.53 26.70
N GLN A 386 -5.03 -31.58 27.15
CA GLN A 386 -6.25 -31.86 27.89
C GLN A 386 -7.27 -32.62 27.05
N ALA A 387 -7.33 -32.37 25.74
CA ALA A 387 -8.19 -33.11 24.82
C ALA A 387 -7.65 -34.49 24.43
N GLY A 388 -6.50 -34.93 24.94
CA GLY A 388 -5.88 -36.20 24.56
C GLY A 388 -5.20 -36.19 23.20
N LEU A 389 -5.03 -35.00 22.59
CA LEU A 389 -4.45 -34.78 21.26
C LEU A 389 -3.01 -34.25 21.35
N GLY A 390 -2.35 -34.38 22.49
CA GLY A 390 -1.00 -33.82 22.71
C GLY A 390 0.07 -34.30 21.72
N ALA A 391 -0.12 -35.47 21.11
CA ALA A 391 0.77 -35.96 20.06
C ALA A 391 0.83 -35.04 18.80
N LEU A 392 -0.25 -34.35 18.50
CA LEU A 392 -0.31 -33.41 17.37
C LEU A 392 0.61 -32.19 17.58
N GLY A 393 0.90 -31.81 18.84
CA GLY A 393 1.79 -30.70 19.18
C GLY A 393 3.26 -31.10 19.36
N GLN A 394 3.61 -32.40 19.32
CA GLN A 394 4.98 -32.85 19.60
C GLN A 394 5.91 -32.80 18.38
N GLN A 395 5.38 -32.93 17.18
CA GLN A 395 6.13 -32.80 15.91
C GLN A 395 5.23 -32.11 14.87
N PRO A 396 5.00 -30.82 15.01
CA PRO A 396 4.13 -30.10 14.09
C PRO A 396 4.84 -29.92 12.73
N GLU A 397 4.37 -30.63 11.71
CA GLU A 397 4.69 -30.31 10.31
C GLU A 397 3.73 -29.21 9.82
N ASP A 398 4.11 -28.44 8.81
CA ASP A 398 3.30 -27.34 8.26
C ASP A 398 2.03 -27.89 7.59
N ALA A 399 2.13 -28.98 6.84
CA ALA A 399 0.99 -29.63 6.22
C ALA A 399 0.91 -31.12 6.61
N ALA A 400 -0.31 -31.59 6.83
CA ALA A 400 -0.58 -32.99 7.18
C ALA A 400 -0.58 -33.88 5.95
N LEU A 401 0.14 -35.01 6.00
CA LEU A 401 0.02 -36.08 5.00
C LEU A 401 -1.31 -36.81 5.22
N ILE A 402 -2.23 -36.75 4.26
CA ILE A 402 -3.57 -37.34 4.35
C ILE A 402 -3.66 -38.70 3.64
N ALA A 403 -2.91 -38.91 2.58
CA ALA A 403 -2.89 -40.15 1.81
C ALA A 403 -1.67 -40.27 0.90
N SER A 404 -1.36 -41.49 0.48
CA SER A 404 -0.50 -41.77 -0.67
C SER A 404 -1.35 -42.42 -1.76
N THR A 405 -1.21 -41.96 -3.00
CA THR A 405 -1.96 -42.52 -4.13
C THR A 405 -1.35 -43.82 -4.61
N SER A 406 -2.10 -44.59 -5.40
CA SER A 406 -1.59 -45.81 -6.03
C SER A 406 -0.42 -45.53 -6.99
N SER A 407 -0.31 -44.29 -7.51
CA SER A 407 0.86 -43.84 -8.32
C SER A 407 2.06 -43.43 -7.47
N GLY A 408 1.96 -43.48 -6.14
CA GLY A 408 3.04 -43.12 -5.21
C GLY A 408 3.12 -41.61 -4.89
N ASP A 409 2.18 -40.79 -5.34
CA ASP A 409 2.12 -39.36 -4.97
C ASP A 409 1.69 -39.20 -3.52
N SER A 410 2.30 -38.26 -2.79
CA SER A 410 1.86 -37.87 -1.44
C SER A 410 0.85 -36.73 -1.52
N LEU A 411 -0.32 -36.90 -0.90
CA LEU A 411 -1.35 -35.86 -0.77
C LEU A 411 -1.26 -35.22 0.61
N LEU A 412 -1.10 -33.88 0.61
CA LEU A 412 -1.00 -33.07 1.82
C LEU A 412 -2.18 -32.10 1.92
N GLN A 413 -2.53 -31.73 3.14
CA GLN A 413 -3.57 -30.76 3.43
C GLN A 413 -3.12 -29.83 4.55
N SER A 414 -3.48 -28.54 4.41
CA SER A 414 -3.43 -27.54 5.49
C SER A 414 -4.72 -26.75 5.55
N VAL A 415 -4.97 -26.13 6.72
CA VAL A 415 -6.10 -25.22 6.96
C VAL A 415 -5.59 -23.97 7.64
N ASP A 416 -5.76 -22.83 6.99
CA ASP A 416 -5.41 -21.55 7.58
C ASP A 416 -6.40 -20.44 7.18
N GLY A 417 -6.44 -19.38 7.99
CA GLY A 417 -7.32 -18.24 7.75
C GLY A 417 -7.28 -17.23 8.87
N PHE A 418 -7.84 -16.07 8.58
CA PHE A 418 -7.88 -14.95 9.54
C PHE A 418 -9.00 -13.95 9.23
N PRO A 419 -9.38 -13.09 10.21
CA PRO A 419 -10.25 -11.94 9.98
C PRO A 419 -9.62 -10.97 8.98
N ALA A 420 -10.44 -10.28 8.20
CA ALA A 420 -9.96 -9.33 7.18
C ALA A 420 -8.86 -8.41 7.73
N LEU A 421 -7.68 -8.47 7.11
CA LEU A 421 -6.51 -7.68 7.49
C LEU A 421 -6.67 -6.22 7.06
N ILE A 422 -7.27 -6.00 5.90
CA ILE A 422 -7.51 -4.71 5.27
C ILE A 422 -8.95 -4.61 4.76
N SER A 423 -9.38 -3.40 4.45
CA SER A 423 -10.76 -3.13 3.98
C SER A 423 -10.99 -3.39 2.49
N ASP A 424 -10.04 -4.01 1.78
CA ASP A 424 -10.13 -4.41 0.38
C ASP A 424 -10.45 -5.91 0.29
N PRO A 425 -11.68 -6.33 -0.06
CA PRO A 425 -12.09 -7.73 -0.03
C PRO A 425 -11.32 -8.62 -1.03
N TRP A 426 -11.02 -8.07 -2.22
CA TRP A 426 -10.26 -8.80 -3.23
C TRP A 426 -8.81 -9.05 -2.83
N LEU A 427 -8.14 -8.00 -2.35
CA LEU A 427 -6.75 -8.12 -1.89
C LEU A 427 -6.67 -8.99 -0.64
N ASN A 428 -7.64 -8.88 0.25
CA ASN A 428 -7.72 -9.74 1.44
C ASN A 428 -7.93 -11.21 1.08
N GLY A 429 -8.78 -11.51 0.08
CA GLY A 429 -8.93 -12.84 -0.50
C GLY A 429 -7.62 -13.40 -1.04
N ARG A 430 -6.84 -12.57 -1.76
CA ARG A 430 -5.49 -12.94 -2.23
C ARG A 430 -4.53 -13.26 -1.09
N LEU A 431 -4.41 -12.35 -0.12
CA LEU A 431 -3.48 -12.50 1.01
C LEU A 431 -3.78 -13.74 1.84
N THR A 432 -5.06 -13.98 2.17
CA THR A 432 -5.44 -15.18 2.93
C THR A 432 -5.13 -16.47 2.15
N THR A 433 -5.35 -16.46 0.83
CA THR A 433 -5.05 -17.64 0.00
C THR A 433 -3.55 -17.87 -0.13
N LEU A 434 -2.74 -16.82 -0.32
CA LEU A 434 -1.27 -16.93 -0.34
C LEU A 434 -0.74 -17.49 0.98
N HIS A 435 -1.31 -17.02 2.10
CA HIS A 435 -0.93 -17.47 3.42
C HIS A 435 -1.29 -18.94 3.65
N ALA A 436 -2.51 -19.36 3.30
CA ALA A 436 -2.92 -20.75 3.43
C ALA A 436 -2.12 -21.71 2.52
N CYS A 437 -1.64 -21.23 1.36
CA CYS A 437 -0.81 -22.04 0.48
C CYS A 437 0.64 -22.18 0.97
N SER A 438 1.10 -21.33 1.92
CA SER A 438 2.52 -21.30 2.31
C SER A 438 2.96 -22.57 3.02
N ASP A 439 2.09 -23.19 3.83
CA ASP A 439 2.35 -24.49 4.48
C ASP A 439 2.65 -25.61 3.47
N LEU A 440 1.89 -25.63 2.37
CA LEU A 440 2.12 -26.61 1.30
C LEU A 440 3.43 -26.33 0.56
N TRP A 441 3.76 -25.07 0.29
CA TRP A 441 5.04 -24.71 -0.33
C TRP A 441 6.22 -25.05 0.58
N ALA A 442 6.09 -24.79 1.89
CA ALA A 442 7.09 -25.17 2.89
C ALA A 442 7.29 -26.70 2.96
N SER A 443 6.22 -27.46 2.74
CA SER A 443 6.28 -28.94 2.65
C SER A 443 6.72 -29.45 1.27
N GLY A 444 7.06 -28.55 0.33
CA GLY A 444 7.47 -28.93 -1.04
C GLY A 444 6.33 -29.41 -1.93
N ALA A 445 5.07 -29.15 -1.58
CA ALA A 445 3.89 -29.60 -2.31
C ALA A 445 3.35 -28.54 -3.27
N HIS A 446 2.98 -28.97 -4.47
CA HIS A 446 2.22 -28.14 -5.41
C HIS A 446 0.75 -28.10 -4.97
N VAL A 447 0.19 -26.89 -4.85
CA VAL A 447 -1.23 -26.70 -4.55
C VAL A 447 -2.08 -27.19 -5.72
N ILE A 448 -3.09 -28.01 -5.46
CA ILE A 448 -3.98 -28.58 -6.49
C ILE A 448 -5.41 -28.08 -6.36
N SER A 449 -5.86 -27.83 -5.14
CA SER A 449 -7.23 -27.33 -4.90
C SER A 449 -7.36 -26.65 -3.54
N ALA A 450 -8.42 -25.86 -3.40
CA ALA A 450 -8.82 -25.26 -2.14
C ALA A 450 -10.35 -25.33 -1.95
N GLN A 451 -10.77 -25.31 -0.68
CA GLN A 451 -12.14 -25.02 -0.25
C GLN A 451 -12.11 -23.82 0.68
N ALA A 452 -13.12 -22.96 0.62
CA ALA A 452 -13.16 -21.74 1.40
C ALA A 452 -14.38 -21.68 2.33
N VAL A 453 -14.17 -21.29 3.59
CA VAL A 453 -15.23 -20.88 4.50
C VAL A 453 -15.18 -19.37 4.62
N ILE A 454 -16.27 -18.71 4.20
CA ILE A 454 -16.36 -17.24 4.15
C ILE A 454 -17.49 -16.77 5.05
N THR A 455 -17.16 -16.01 6.09
CA THR A 455 -18.15 -15.32 6.91
C THR A 455 -18.29 -13.88 6.39
N LEU A 456 -19.52 -13.51 6.00
CA LEU A 456 -19.86 -12.18 5.52
C LEU A 456 -20.54 -11.35 6.61
N PRO A 457 -20.34 -10.04 6.63
CA PRO A 457 -21.07 -9.17 7.55
C PRO A 457 -22.57 -9.17 7.24
N LYS A 458 -23.41 -8.96 8.26
CA LYS A 458 -24.86 -8.86 8.13
C LYS A 458 -25.25 -7.51 7.51
N VAL A 459 -25.49 -7.52 6.18
CA VAL A 459 -25.84 -6.36 5.36
C VAL A 459 -26.90 -6.75 4.33
N SER A 460 -27.22 -5.88 3.35
CA SER A 460 -28.16 -6.25 2.29
C SER A 460 -27.60 -7.36 1.37
N SER A 461 -28.49 -8.11 0.72
CA SER A 461 -28.11 -9.22 -0.16
C SER A 461 -27.20 -8.79 -1.30
N GLU A 462 -27.47 -7.62 -1.88
CA GLU A 462 -26.69 -7.06 -2.99
C GLU A 462 -25.26 -6.74 -2.53
N LEU A 463 -25.13 -6.19 -1.34
CA LEU A 463 -23.81 -5.88 -0.79
C LEU A 463 -23.06 -7.15 -0.35
N GLN A 464 -23.76 -8.14 0.22
CA GLN A 464 -23.16 -9.46 0.51
C GLN A 464 -22.66 -10.11 -0.78
N GLN A 465 -23.45 -10.06 -1.84
CA GLN A 465 -23.06 -10.58 -3.16
C GLN A 465 -21.78 -9.88 -3.68
N GLU A 466 -21.72 -8.56 -3.62
CA GLU A 466 -20.52 -7.80 -4.05
C GLU A 466 -19.28 -8.19 -3.26
N LEU A 467 -19.38 -8.21 -1.92
CA LEU A 467 -18.27 -8.60 -1.04
C LEU A 467 -17.80 -10.03 -1.31
N LEU A 468 -18.75 -10.95 -1.51
CA LEU A 468 -18.46 -12.34 -1.82
C LEU A 468 -17.75 -12.47 -3.19
N VAL A 469 -18.25 -11.81 -4.22
CA VAL A 469 -17.63 -11.82 -5.56
C VAL A 469 -16.21 -11.30 -5.51
N GLN A 470 -15.96 -10.17 -4.84
CA GLN A 470 -14.62 -9.61 -4.68
C GLN A 470 -13.68 -10.59 -3.95
N THR A 471 -14.14 -11.21 -2.87
CA THR A 471 -13.36 -12.19 -2.10
C THR A 471 -13.03 -13.43 -2.95
N LEU A 472 -14.04 -14.03 -3.61
CA LEU A 472 -13.85 -15.20 -4.47
C LEU A 472 -12.90 -14.93 -5.64
N LYS A 473 -12.99 -13.76 -6.26
CA LYS A 473 -12.06 -13.32 -7.31
C LYS A 473 -10.64 -13.12 -6.80
N GLY A 474 -10.47 -12.70 -5.54
CA GLY A 474 -9.17 -12.65 -4.88
C GLY A 474 -8.56 -14.05 -4.69
N ILE A 475 -9.35 -15.00 -4.21
CA ILE A 475 -8.94 -16.41 -4.08
C ILE A 475 -8.53 -16.97 -5.46
N GLN A 476 -9.39 -16.80 -6.45
CA GLN A 476 -9.17 -17.28 -7.83
C GLN A 476 -7.88 -16.70 -8.43
N ALA A 477 -7.64 -15.40 -8.28
CA ALA A 477 -6.44 -14.71 -8.78
C ALA A 477 -5.12 -15.23 -8.14
N THR A 478 -5.20 -15.96 -7.03
CA THR A 478 -4.06 -16.61 -6.38
C THR A 478 -3.91 -18.08 -6.80
N LEU A 479 -5.01 -18.80 -6.94
CA LEU A 479 -5.00 -20.24 -7.27
C LEU A 479 -4.70 -20.50 -8.75
N GLU A 480 -5.31 -19.74 -9.67
CA GLU A 480 -5.19 -19.97 -11.12
C GLU A 480 -3.75 -19.94 -11.65
N PRO A 481 -2.87 -18.98 -11.24
CA PRO A 481 -1.49 -18.94 -11.76
C PRO A 481 -0.65 -20.16 -11.39
N GLN A 482 -1.04 -20.91 -10.37
CA GLN A 482 -0.38 -22.16 -9.95
C GLN A 482 -1.12 -23.44 -10.39
N GLY A 483 -2.14 -23.30 -11.25
CA GLY A 483 -2.93 -24.41 -11.76
C GLY A 483 -3.92 -25.02 -10.75
N ALA A 484 -4.11 -24.38 -9.61
CA ALA A 484 -5.01 -24.85 -8.55
C ALA A 484 -6.45 -24.35 -8.76
N LYS A 485 -7.42 -25.07 -8.20
CA LYS A 485 -8.85 -24.77 -8.36
C LYS A 485 -9.54 -24.56 -7.00
N LEU A 486 -10.42 -23.57 -6.93
CA LEU A 486 -11.41 -23.51 -5.86
C LEU A 486 -12.51 -24.53 -6.19
N ILE A 487 -12.65 -25.59 -5.37
CA ILE A 487 -13.54 -26.72 -5.63
C ILE A 487 -14.84 -26.70 -4.81
N GLY A 488 -14.99 -25.72 -3.92
CA GLY A 488 -16.18 -25.56 -3.09
C GLY A 488 -15.92 -24.73 -1.85
N GLY A 489 -16.84 -24.81 -0.91
CA GLY A 489 -16.72 -24.10 0.36
C GLY A 489 -18.07 -23.93 1.06
N HIS A 490 -18.07 -23.06 2.07
CA HIS A 490 -19.26 -22.72 2.84
C HIS A 490 -19.31 -21.22 3.10
N THR A 491 -20.52 -20.65 3.15
CA THR A 491 -20.73 -19.22 3.44
C THR A 491 -21.59 -19.06 4.69
N LEU A 492 -21.18 -18.16 5.56
CA LEU A 492 -21.84 -17.83 6.81
C LEU A 492 -22.18 -16.34 6.85
N GLU A 493 -23.25 -15.99 7.55
CA GLU A 493 -23.55 -14.60 7.90
C GLU A 493 -23.12 -14.37 9.36
N ALA A 494 -22.34 -13.30 9.61
CA ALA A 494 -21.95 -12.89 10.95
C ALA A 494 -23.17 -12.51 11.80
N ARG A 495 -23.14 -12.88 13.09
CA ARG A 495 -24.20 -12.54 14.05
C ARG A 495 -23.94 -11.26 14.83
N SER A 496 -22.72 -10.73 14.77
CA SER A 496 -22.32 -9.47 15.40
C SER A 496 -22.62 -8.27 14.50
N ILE A 497 -22.68 -7.09 15.13
CA ILE A 497 -22.74 -5.82 14.40
C ILE A 497 -21.45 -5.66 13.57
N PRO A 498 -21.55 -5.38 12.26
CA PRO A 498 -20.37 -5.23 11.44
C PRO A 498 -19.50 -4.03 11.89
N PRO A 499 -18.17 -4.17 11.85
CA PRO A 499 -17.28 -3.04 12.11
C PRO A 499 -17.42 -1.96 11.03
N GLN A 500 -16.77 -0.83 11.22
CA GLN A 500 -16.63 0.17 10.19
C GLN A 500 -15.13 0.31 9.81
N PRO A 501 -14.81 0.23 8.51
CA PRO A 501 -15.71 -0.09 7.38
C PRO A 501 -16.21 -1.55 7.41
N ILE A 502 -17.38 -1.76 6.85
CA ILE A 502 -18.12 -3.05 6.89
C ILE A 502 -17.28 -4.22 6.37
N ASN A 503 -16.43 -4.00 5.37
CA ASN A 503 -15.56 -4.99 4.75
C ASN A 503 -14.62 -5.69 5.74
N LEU A 504 -14.27 -5.01 6.84
CA LEU A 504 -13.44 -5.57 7.91
C LEU A 504 -14.16 -6.66 8.73
N GLY A 505 -15.47 -6.84 8.52
CA GLY A 505 -16.25 -7.92 9.10
C GLY A 505 -16.16 -9.25 8.35
N ILE A 506 -15.45 -9.30 7.21
CA ILE A 506 -15.20 -10.52 6.46
C ILE A 506 -14.20 -11.39 7.23
N GLN A 507 -14.49 -12.69 7.35
CA GLN A 507 -13.54 -13.69 7.82
C GLN A 507 -13.40 -14.77 6.73
N LEU A 508 -12.18 -15.16 6.45
CA LEU A 508 -11.87 -16.15 5.40
C LEU A 508 -10.93 -17.20 5.96
N THR A 509 -11.31 -18.46 5.77
CA THR A 509 -10.50 -19.64 6.07
C THR A 509 -10.49 -20.53 4.84
N LEU A 510 -9.33 -21.09 4.49
CA LEU A 510 -9.18 -22.03 3.39
C LEU A 510 -8.61 -23.36 3.90
N SER A 511 -9.21 -24.44 3.44
CA SER A 511 -8.57 -25.76 3.44
C SER A 511 -7.92 -25.93 2.06
N VAL A 512 -6.61 -26.11 2.06
CA VAL A 512 -5.81 -26.24 0.82
C VAL A 512 -5.23 -27.65 0.71
N ASN A 513 -5.28 -28.21 -0.49
CA ASN A 513 -4.74 -29.54 -0.79
C ASN A 513 -3.55 -29.41 -1.73
N GLY A 514 -2.50 -30.16 -1.45
CA GLY A 514 -1.28 -30.19 -2.23
C GLY A 514 -0.83 -31.59 -2.58
N LYS A 515 0.06 -31.67 -3.55
CA LYS A 515 0.62 -32.93 -4.03
C LYS A 515 2.13 -32.84 -4.14
N VAL A 516 2.82 -33.85 -3.61
CA VAL A 516 4.24 -34.14 -3.89
C VAL A 516 4.29 -35.34 -4.80
N ALA A 517 4.96 -35.23 -5.93
CA ALA A 517 5.03 -36.25 -6.96
C ALA A 517 5.74 -37.52 -6.46
N SER A 518 5.38 -38.66 -7.02
CA SER A 518 6.00 -39.96 -6.76
C SER A 518 7.53 -39.89 -6.92
N GLY A 519 8.22 -40.60 -6.04
CA GLY A 519 9.69 -40.61 -5.98
C GLY A 519 10.30 -39.41 -5.23
N ARG A 520 9.48 -38.48 -4.76
CA ARG A 520 9.90 -37.32 -3.92
C ARG A 520 9.31 -37.43 -2.50
N VAL A 521 10.06 -36.90 -1.55
CA VAL A 521 9.61 -36.86 -0.15
C VAL A 521 9.14 -35.45 0.17
N PRO A 522 8.03 -35.26 0.93
CA PRO A 522 7.71 -33.96 1.49
C PRO A 522 8.87 -33.41 2.32
N TRP A 523 9.10 -32.11 2.24
CA TRP A 523 10.09 -31.47 3.11
C TRP A 523 9.55 -31.43 4.53
N SER A 524 10.44 -31.47 5.51
CA SER A 524 10.14 -31.53 6.92
C SER A 524 10.84 -30.40 7.67
N LYS A 525 10.29 -29.99 8.79
CA LYS A 525 10.95 -29.04 9.72
C LYS A 525 12.14 -29.67 10.43
N GLY A 526 12.09 -30.97 10.74
CA GLY A 526 12.95 -31.65 11.72
C GLY A 526 14.16 -32.39 11.13
N LYS A 527 14.78 -31.89 10.06
CA LYS A 527 15.93 -32.57 9.41
C LYS A 527 17.16 -31.68 9.27
N LEU A 528 17.38 -30.73 10.18
CA LEU A 528 18.60 -29.90 10.20
C LEU A 528 19.84 -30.75 10.28
N GLN A 529 20.90 -30.34 9.56
CA GLN A 529 22.20 -30.96 9.59
C GLN A 529 23.27 -29.97 10.04
N SER A 530 24.34 -30.50 10.64
CA SER A 530 25.51 -29.70 10.98
C SER A 530 26.14 -29.12 9.73
N GLY A 531 26.42 -27.82 9.71
CA GLY A 531 26.99 -27.10 8.57
C GLY A 531 25.93 -26.53 7.63
N ASP A 532 24.63 -26.72 7.89
CA ASP A 532 23.60 -26.09 7.09
C ASP A 532 23.62 -24.57 7.18
N VAL A 533 23.31 -23.93 6.06
CA VAL A 533 23.05 -22.50 5.96
C VAL A 533 21.55 -22.25 6.07
N LEU A 534 21.16 -21.26 6.88
CA LEU A 534 19.78 -20.83 7.05
C LEU A 534 19.49 -19.66 6.09
N LEU A 535 18.44 -19.80 5.27
CA LEU A 535 18.05 -18.83 4.25
C LEU A 535 16.61 -18.39 4.43
N LEU A 536 16.34 -17.09 4.31
CA LEU A 536 15.00 -16.52 4.23
C LEU A 536 14.69 -16.05 2.80
N SER A 537 13.46 -16.29 2.35
CA SER A 537 13.01 -15.91 1.00
C SER A 537 12.56 -14.44 0.87
N ARG A 538 12.25 -13.76 1.97
CA ARG A 538 11.79 -12.36 2.00
C ARG A 538 11.94 -11.75 3.39
N PRO A 539 11.84 -10.39 3.51
CA PRO A 539 11.92 -9.70 4.81
C PRO A 539 10.71 -9.99 5.71
N ILE A 540 10.91 -9.79 7.03
CA ILE A 540 9.92 -9.93 8.10
C ILE A 540 9.56 -8.57 8.73
N GLY A 541 8.50 -8.52 9.57
CA GLY A 541 8.03 -7.31 10.26
C GLY A 541 6.61 -6.90 9.87
N SER A 542 5.83 -7.80 9.25
CA SER A 542 4.45 -7.49 8.86
C SER A 542 3.55 -7.23 10.07
N GLY A 543 3.74 -7.93 11.19
CA GLY A 543 2.93 -7.77 12.39
C GLY A 543 3.01 -6.36 12.98
N VAL A 544 4.22 -5.84 13.16
CA VAL A 544 4.42 -4.48 13.70
C VAL A 544 3.89 -3.41 12.75
N ILE A 545 4.09 -3.54 11.41
CA ILE A 545 3.59 -2.57 10.44
C ILE A 545 2.05 -2.50 10.50
N PHE A 546 1.35 -3.64 10.52
CA PHE A 546 -0.11 -3.65 10.63
C PHE A 546 -0.60 -3.18 11.99
N ALA A 547 0.10 -3.49 13.09
CA ALA A 547 -0.23 -2.97 14.41
C ALA A 547 -0.12 -1.43 14.45
N ALA A 548 0.96 -0.88 13.93
CA ALA A 548 1.16 0.55 13.83
C ALA A 548 0.16 1.22 12.86
N ALA A 549 -0.20 0.55 11.75
CA ALA A 549 -1.22 1.03 10.82
C ALA A 549 -2.60 1.11 11.48
N MET A 550 -2.98 0.11 12.29
CA MET A 550 -4.22 0.14 13.06
C MET A 550 -4.22 1.24 14.14
N ALA A 551 -3.07 1.60 14.69
CA ALA A 551 -2.90 2.75 15.57
C ALA A 551 -2.94 4.09 14.81
N GLY A 552 -2.76 4.07 13.48
CA GLY A 552 -2.68 5.26 12.62
C GLY A 552 -1.30 5.91 12.60
N GLU A 553 -0.23 5.13 12.85
CA GLU A 553 1.14 5.61 13.02
C GLU A 553 2.13 5.02 11.99
N ALA A 554 1.72 4.01 11.23
CA ALA A 554 2.52 3.53 10.09
C ALA A 554 2.47 4.52 8.93
N HIS A 555 3.60 4.75 8.28
CA HIS A 555 3.61 5.50 7.03
C HIS A 555 2.84 4.73 5.94
N PRO A 556 1.99 5.40 5.15
CA PRO A 556 1.19 4.72 4.12
C PRO A 556 2.06 4.00 3.08
N GLU A 557 3.25 4.54 2.77
CA GLU A 557 4.20 3.96 1.82
C GLU A 557 4.84 2.67 2.36
N ASP A 558 5.13 2.60 3.67
CA ASP A 558 5.67 1.39 4.31
C ASP A 558 4.63 0.26 4.29
N LEU A 559 3.36 0.59 4.55
CA LEU A 559 2.28 -0.39 4.46
C LEU A 559 2.03 -0.84 3.01
N ASP A 560 2.14 0.07 2.03
CA ASP A 560 2.02 -0.29 0.61
C ASP A 560 3.17 -1.21 0.17
N ALA A 561 4.40 -0.94 0.61
CA ALA A 561 5.56 -1.79 0.34
C ALA A 561 5.40 -3.18 0.98
N ALA A 562 4.91 -3.24 2.23
CA ALA A 562 4.61 -4.51 2.90
C ALA A 562 3.53 -5.31 2.15
N LEU A 563 2.41 -4.69 1.78
CA LEU A 563 1.35 -5.33 1.00
C LEU A 563 1.84 -5.81 -0.38
N ALA A 564 2.65 -5.00 -1.06
CA ALA A 564 3.25 -5.39 -2.34
C ALA A 564 4.11 -6.65 -2.17
N GLN A 565 4.98 -6.68 -1.16
CA GLN A 565 5.81 -7.85 -0.84
C GLN A 565 4.98 -9.08 -0.49
N MET A 566 3.94 -8.93 0.35
CA MET A 566 3.05 -10.01 0.78
C MET A 566 2.24 -10.61 -0.38
N THR A 567 1.93 -9.84 -1.43
CA THR A 567 1.19 -10.31 -2.61
C THR A 567 2.02 -11.10 -3.62
N ILE A 568 3.33 -11.17 -3.44
CA ILE A 568 4.21 -11.99 -4.29
C ILE A 568 4.01 -13.47 -3.90
N SER A 569 3.57 -14.29 -4.84
CA SER A 569 3.44 -15.74 -4.62
C SER A 569 4.83 -16.40 -4.50
N GLN A 570 4.97 -17.30 -3.53
CA GLN A 570 6.18 -18.12 -3.38
C GLN A 570 6.11 -19.46 -4.17
N HIS A 571 5.05 -19.68 -4.92
CA HIS A 571 4.93 -20.83 -5.82
C HIS A 571 6.11 -20.95 -6.78
N ASN A 572 6.60 -19.82 -7.31
CA ASN A 572 7.76 -19.83 -8.21
C ASN A 572 9.04 -20.29 -7.52
N LEU A 573 9.20 -20.00 -6.21
CA LEU A 573 10.33 -20.48 -5.42
C LEU A 573 10.26 -22.00 -5.25
N LEU A 574 9.07 -22.55 -4.96
CA LEU A 574 8.86 -23.99 -4.92
C LEU A 574 9.29 -24.64 -6.24
N THR A 575 8.86 -24.10 -7.37
CA THR A 575 9.22 -24.61 -8.68
C THR A 575 10.74 -24.58 -8.90
N ALA A 576 11.41 -23.47 -8.54
CA ALA A 576 12.85 -23.34 -8.64
C ALA A 576 13.60 -24.34 -7.73
N LEU A 577 13.14 -24.52 -6.48
CA LEU A 577 13.72 -25.50 -5.55
C LEU A 577 13.55 -26.94 -6.03
N ARG A 578 12.40 -27.28 -6.62
CA ARG A 578 12.17 -28.61 -7.21
C ARG A 578 13.05 -28.86 -8.43
N SER A 579 13.25 -27.85 -9.28
CA SER A 579 14.21 -27.93 -10.40
C SER A 579 15.66 -28.05 -9.90
N LEU A 580 16.00 -27.46 -8.78
CA LEU A 580 17.31 -27.62 -8.13
C LEU A 580 17.53 -29.07 -7.68
N GLU A 581 16.54 -29.69 -7.05
CA GLU A 581 16.58 -31.12 -6.65
C GLU A 581 16.79 -32.01 -7.87
N GLU A 582 16.18 -31.73 -9.02
CA GLU A 582 16.37 -32.48 -10.28
C GLU A 582 17.78 -32.37 -10.81
N ARG A 583 18.43 -31.22 -10.67
CA ARG A 583 19.85 -31.04 -11.09
C ARG A 583 20.85 -31.77 -10.20
N HIS A 584 20.49 -31.96 -8.93
CA HIS A 584 21.33 -32.58 -7.91
C HIS A 584 20.80 -33.99 -7.52
N THR A 585 20.44 -34.82 -8.49
CA THR A 585 19.93 -36.17 -8.27
C THR A 585 20.87 -37.01 -7.40
N GLY A 586 20.34 -37.72 -6.41
CA GLY A 586 21.12 -38.52 -5.47
C GLY A 586 21.65 -37.76 -4.24
N MET A 587 21.46 -36.44 -4.15
CA MET A 587 21.76 -35.66 -2.97
C MET A 587 20.45 -35.07 -2.38
N GLN A 588 20.32 -35.08 -1.06
CA GLN A 588 19.28 -34.29 -0.42
C GLN A 588 19.66 -32.82 -0.47
N THR A 589 19.00 -32.02 -1.32
CA THR A 589 19.33 -30.59 -1.53
C THR A 589 18.71 -29.71 -0.46
N ILE A 590 17.47 -30.01 -0.05
CA ILE A 590 16.73 -29.31 1.00
C ILE A 590 16.70 -30.21 2.22
N HIS A 591 17.34 -29.81 3.30
CA HIS A 591 17.38 -30.59 4.54
C HIS A 591 16.14 -30.32 5.39
N ALA A 592 15.82 -29.04 5.62
CA ALA A 592 14.60 -28.66 6.34
C ALA A 592 13.99 -27.38 5.75
N CYS A 593 12.67 -27.26 5.81
CA CYS A 593 11.93 -26.09 5.37
C CYS A 593 10.70 -25.85 6.24
N THR A 594 10.36 -24.60 6.44
CA THR A 594 9.10 -24.14 7.07
C THR A 594 8.74 -22.76 6.54
N ASP A 595 7.53 -22.30 6.72
CA ASP A 595 7.18 -20.89 6.54
C ASP A 595 7.18 -20.15 7.88
N ILE A 596 7.41 -18.84 7.86
CA ILE A 596 7.40 -18.02 9.07
C ILE A 596 6.06 -17.31 9.18
N THR A 597 5.29 -17.65 10.20
CA THR A 597 3.93 -17.14 10.41
C THR A 597 3.70 -16.59 11.82
N GLY A 598 2.63 -16.99 12.48
CA GLY A 598 2.14 -16.40 13.73
C GLY A 598 3.11 -16.45 14.91
N PHE A 599 4.00 -17.44 14.99
CA PHE A 599 4.96 -17.57 16.10
C PHE A 599 6.26 -16.79 15.90
N GLY A 600 6.40 -16.11 14.75
CA GLY A 600 7.59 -15.33 14.40
C GLY A 600 8.81 -16.20 14.07
N LEU A 601 9.90 -15.57 13.62
CA LEU A 601 11.12 -16.26 13.22
C LEU A 601 11.68 -17.17 14.32
N LEU A 602 11.77 -16.63 15.54
CA LEU A 602 12.37 -17.36 16.66
C LEU A 602 11.55 -18.58 17.09
N GLY A 603 10.21 -18.49 17.03
CA GLY A 603 9.33 -19.61 17.32
C GLY A 603 9.52 -20.75 16.34
N HIS A 604 9.48 -20.46 15.03
CA HIS A 604 9.66 -21.49 13.99
C HIS A 604 11.06 -22.09 13.96
N LEU A 605 12.12 -21.29 14.21
CA LEU A 605 13.48 -21.81 14.40
C LEU A 605 13.56 -22.77 15.61
N GLY A 606 12.88 -22.42 16.70
CA GLY A 606 12.76 -23.28 17.89
C GLY A 606 12.09 -24.62 17.58
N GLU A 607 10.99 -24.60 16.81
CA GLU A 607 10.30 -25.82 16.35
C GLU A 607 11.22 -26.68 15.49
N MET A 608 11.90 -26.10 14.48
CA MET A 608 12.84 -26.83 13.61
C MET A 608 13.99 -27.45 14.41
N LEU A 609 14.56 -26.70 15.34
CA LEU A 609 15.68 -27.18 16.17
C LEU A 609 15.22 -28.31 17.10
N SER A 610 14.10 -28.13 17.79
CA SER A 610 13.54 -29.13 18.70
C SER A 610 13.21 -30.43 17.98
N ALA A 611 12.52 -30.36 16.83
CA ALA A 611 12.17 -31.52 16.01
C ALA A 611 13.44 -32.26 15.51
N SER A 612 14.45 -31.51 15.07
CA SER A 612 15.73 -32.08 14.61
C SER A 612 16.49 -32.73 15.76
N ASN A 613 16.63 -32.08 16.90
CA ASN A 613 17.33 -32.62 18.06
C ASN A 613 16.64 -33.86 18.66
N HIS A 614 15.31 -33.88 18.64
CA HIS A 614 14.56 -35.08 19.03
C HIS A 614 14.88 -36.31 18.16
N GLN A 615 14.96 -36.14 16.82
CA GLN A 615 15.36 -37.20 15.88
C GLN A 615 16.82 -37.60 16.07
N ARG A 616 17.72 -36.64 16.26
CA ARG A 616 19.14 -36.90 16.50
C ARG A 616 19.41 -37.64 17.80
N HIS A 617 18.70 -37.28 18.88
CA HIS A 617 18.79 -37.97 20.15
C HIS A 617 18.42 -39.47 20.00
N ARG A 618 17.32 -39.77 19.27
CA ARG A 618 16.93 -41.13 18.95
C ARG A 618 17.98 -41.92 18.15
N ALA A 619 18.75 -41.17 17.31
CA ALA A 619 19.81 -41.73 16.48
C ALA A 619 21.19 -41.75 17.19
N GLY A 620 21.29 -41.36 18.47
CA GLY A 620 22.54 -41.27 19.22
C GLY A 620 23.53 -40.18 18.68
N LEU A 621 23.02 -39.18 17.96
CA LEU A 621 23.82 -38.10 17.41
C LEU A 621 23.83 -36.89 18.33
N GLN A 622 24.91 -36.09 18.29
CA GLN A 622 25.02 -34.84 19.07
C GLN A 622 23.90 -33.86 18.70
N PRO A 623 23.36 -33.12 19.69
CA PRO A 623 22.38 -32.08 19.41
C PRO A 623 22.98 -30.93 18.59
N LEU A 624 22.11 -30.17 17.96
CA LEU A 624 22.47 -29.00 17.15
C LEU A 624 22.08 -27.71 17.88
N ARG A 625 22.75 -26.62 17.54
CA ARG A 625 22.39 -25.24 17.86
C ARG A 625 22.40 -24.39 16.60
N LEU A 626 21.77 -23.22 16.67
CA LEU A 626 21.71 -22.25 15.56
C LEU A 626 22.54 -21.01 15.91
N ILE A 627 23.26 -20.49 14.91
CA ILE A 627 23.91 -19.19 15.01
C ILE A 627 23.28 -18.26 13.99
N LEU A 628 22.63 -17.20 14.46
CA LEU A 628 21.99 -16.18 13.63
C LEU A 628 22.87 -14.93 13.52
N GLU A 629 22.94 -14.34 12.36
CA GLU A 629 23.65 -13.08 12.10
C GLU A 629 22.63 -11.93 12.20
N ALA A 630 22.64 -11.16 13.31
CA ALA A 630 21.65 -10.13 13.59
C ALA A 630 21.47 -9.11 12.45
N ALA A 631 22.58 -8.63 11.89
CA ALA A 631 22.59 -7.66 10.79
C ALA A 631 22.09 -8.24 9.45
N ALA A 632 22.04 -9.57 9.31
CA ALA A 632 21.62 -10.23 8.09
C ALA A 632 20.11 -10.55 8.06
N ILE A 633 19.39 -10.37 9.18
CA ILE A 633 17.94 -10.61 9.22
C ILE A 633 17.21 -9.49 8.45
N PRO A 634 16.58 -9.79 7.30
CA PRO A 634 15.95 -8.76 6.50
C PRO A 634 14.64 -8.28 7.14
N SER A 635 14.47 -6.97 7.21
CA SER A 635 13.25 -6.34 7.72
C SER A 635 12.48 -5.59 6.63
N LEU A 636 11.16 -5.61 6.70
CA LEU A 636 10.31 -4.75 5.89
C LEU A 636 10.61 -3.27 6.19
N GLN A 637 10.50 -2.44 5.15
CA GLN A 637 10.66 -1.00 5.30
C GLN A 637 9.72 -0.48 6.39
N GLY A 638 10.22 0.36 7.30
CA GLY A 638 9.46 0.92 8.42
C GLY A 638 9.37 0.00 9.65
N ALA A 639 9.62 -1.32 9.57
CA ALA A 639 9.43 -2.24 10.69
C ALA A 639 10.34 -1.91 11.89
N LEU A 640 11.64 -1.80 11.69
CA LEU A 640 12.59 -1.48 12.77
C LEU A 640 12.36 -0.11 13.42
N PRO A 641 12.13 0.99 12.67
CA PRO A 641 11.71 2.26 13.25
C PRO A 641 10.46 2.18 14.12
N LEU A 642 9.44 1.43 13.70
CA LEU A 642 8.21 1.24 14.47
C LEU A 642 8.44 0.43 15.75
N LEU A 643 9.28 -0.63 15.69
CA LEU A 643 9.67 -1.38 16.88
C LEU A 643 10.44 -0.53 17.88
N LYS A 644 11.39 0.32 17.42
CA LYS A 644 12.08 1.30 18.26
C LYS A 644 11.14 2.32 18.89
N ALA A 645 10.07 2.70 18.20
CA ALA A 645 9.02 3.56 18.73
C ALA A 645 8.06 2.83 19.70
N GLY A 646 8.25 1.52 19.94
CA GLY A 646 7.50 0.73 20.92
C GLY A 646 6.21 0.10 20.39
N TYR A 647 5.95 0.14 19.07
CA TYR A 647 4.82 -0.57 18.48
C TYR A 647 5.09 -2.07 18.43
N SER A 648 4.07 -2.87 18.71
CA SER A 648 4.11 -4.32 18.56
C SER A 648 2.72 -4.88 18.32
N SER A 649 2.63 -6.06 17.72
CA SER A 649 1.35 -6.76 17.55
C SER A 649 0.85 -7.34 18.86
N THR A 650 -0.45 -7.69 18.96
CA THR A 650 -1.05 -8.28 20.16
C THR A 650 -0.54 -9.69 20.47
N LEU A 651 0.03 -10.39 19.51
CA LEU A 651 0.58 -11.75 19.71
C LEU A 651 2.08 -11.73 20.09
N ALA A 652 2.83 -10.67 19.73
CA ALA A 652 4.27 -10.56 20.00
C ALA A 652 4.63 -10.73 21.50
N PRO A 653 3.89 -10.15 22.48
CA PRO A 653 4.15 -10.38 23.89
C PRO A 653 4.11 -11.87 24.30
N ALA A 654 3.20 -12.66 23.75
CA ALA A 654 3.16 -14.09 23.99
C ALA A 654 4.32 -14.84 23.33
N ASN A 655 4.77 -14.38 22.16
CA ASN A 655 5.90 -14.97 21.44
C ASN A 655 7.26 -14.66 22.11
N ARG A 656 7.37 -13.60 22.92
CA ARG A 656 8.60 -13.26 23.67
C ARG A 656 9.06 -14.39 24.60
N ARG A 657 8.19 -15.32 24.99
CA ARG A 657 8.61 -16.51 25.72
C ARG A 657 9.71 -17.28 24.99
N ASN A 658 9.74 -17.27 23.65
CA ASN A 658 10.76 -17.92 22.85
C ASN A 658 12.16 -17.29 23.01
N TRP A 659 12.29 -16.14 23.71
CA TRP A 659 13.59 -15.59 24.09
C TRP A 659 14.38 -16.52 25.03
N HIS A 660 13.73 -17.48 25.72
CA HIS A 660 14.45 -18.51 26.48
C HIS A 660 15.43 -19.30 25.61
N LEU A 661 15.16 -19.44 24.30
CA LEU A 661 16.04 -20.12 23.34
C LEU A 661 17.39 -19.38 23.15
N LEU A 662 17.45 -18.11 23.52
CA LEU A 662 18.65 -17.27 23.43
C LEU A 662 19.51 -17.33 24.68
N ASN A 663 19.06 -18.04 25.72
CA ASN A 663 19.77 -18.12 27.00
C ASN A 663 20.48 -19.48 27.14
N PRO A 664 21.73 -19.50 27.69
CA PRO A 664 22.38 -20.73 28.03
C PRO A 664 21.54 -21.53 29.06
N SER A 665 21.67 -22.85 29.06
CA SER A 665 21.00 -23.69 30.04
C SER A 665 21.54 -23.44 31.45
N ILE A 666 20.74 -23.76 32.50
CA ILE A 666 21.14 -23.69 33.91
C ILE A 666 22.34 -24.60 34.19
N ASN A 667 22.55 -25.64 33.40
CA ASN A 667 23.68 -26.56 33.52
C ASN A 667 24.94 -26.13 32.78
N GLY A 668 24.97 -24.88 32.23
CA GLY A 668 26.15 -24.32 31.54
C GLY A 668 26.25 -24.74 30.07
N GLU A 669 25.25 -25.41 29.50
CA GLU A 669 25.23 -25.66 28.08
C GLU A 669 24.98 -24.37 27.27
N PRO A 670 25.58 -24.21 26.09
CA PRO A 670 25.37 -23.04 25.26
C PRO A 670 23.91 -22.83 24.88
N ALA A 671 23.54 -21.60 24.56
CA ALA A 671 22.19 -21.27 24.12
C ALA A 671 21.79 -22.11 22.88
N PRO A 672 20.56 -22.63 22.85
CA PRO A 672 20.04 -23.32 21.65
C PRO A 672 20.13 -22.47 20.38
N ILE A 673 19.93 -21.16 20.51
CA ILE A 673 20.06 -20.19 19.43
C ILE A 673 20.95 -19.05 19.91
N GLU A 674 22.07 -18.85 19.24
CA GLU A 674 23.01 -17.74 19.49
C GLU A 674 22.80 -16.63 18.44
N ILE A 675 22.85 -15.38 18.86
CA ILE A 675 22.78 -14.23 17.96
C ILE A 675 24.16 -13.58 17.90
N ALA A 676 24.81 -13.69 16.74
CA ALA A 676 26.03 -12.95 16.45
C ALA A 676 25.69 -11.48 16.17
N LEU A 677 26.02 -10.60 17.11
CA LEU A 677 25.64 -9.19 17.05
C LEU A 677 26.51 -8.37 16.09
N ASN A 678 27.73 -8.84 15.77
CA ASN A 678 28.70 -8.15 14.92
C ASN A 678 28.77 -6.64 15.25
N ASP A 679 28.23 -5.78 14.38
CA ASP A 679 28.22 -4.31 14.56
C ASP A 679 27.08 -3.79 15.44
N VAL A 680 26.26 -4.66 16.01
CA VAL A 680 25.12 -4.29 16.86
C VAL A 680 25.55 -4.23 18.33
N THR A 681 25.46 -3.07 18.96
CA THR A 681 25.81 -2.90 20.38
C THR A 681 24.79 -3.64 21.27
N PRO A 682 25.22 -4.56 22.14
CA PRO A 682 24.35 -5.25 23.08
C PRO A 682 23.57 -4.25 23.96
N GLY A 683 22.27 -4.49 24.15
CA GLY A 683 21.37 -3.64 24.95
C GLY A 683 20.98 -2.31 24.31
N SER A 684 21.45 -2.00 23.10
CA SER A 684 21.03 -0.81 22.37
C SER A 684 19.56 -0.91 21.94
N GLU A 685 18.92 0.24 21.62
CA GLU A 685 17.56 0.28 21.05
C GLU A 685 17.46 -0.55 19.77
N HIS A 686 18.51 -0.58 18.97
CA HIS A 686 18.56 -1.39 17.76
C HIS A 686 18.58 -2.89 18.07
N HIS A 687 19.36 -3.32 19.07
CA HIS A 687 19.37 -4.69 19.55
C HIS A 687 17.97 -5.12 20.04
N GLN A 688 17.32 -4.29 20.86
CA GLN A 688 15.97 -4.57 21.35
C GLN A 688 14.95 -4.67 20.20
N ALA A 689 15.03 -3.77 19.22
CA ALA A 689 14.16 -3.83 18.04
C ALA A 689 14.38 -5.11 17.21
N LEU A 690 15.61 -5.62 17.11
CA LEU A 690 15.89 -6.90 16.43
C LEU A 690 15.31 -8.09 17.21
N LEU A 691 15.41 -8.10 18.54
CA LEU A 691 14.79 -9.14 19.36
C LEU A 691 13.26 -9.15 19.20
N GLU A 692 12.62 -7.98 19.16
CA GLU A 692 11.20 -7.84 18.90
C GLU A 692 10.84 -8.27 17.48
N LEU A 693 11.64 -7.93 16.47
CA LEU A 693 11.44 -8.34 15.08
C LEU A 693 11.40 -9.86 14.92
N MET A 694 12.25 -10.58 15.66
CA MET A 694 12.32 -12.04 15.60
C MET A 694 11.10 -12.75 16.21
N VAL A 695 10.35 -12.09 17.08
CA VAL A 695 9.11 -12.61 17.68
C VAL A 695 7.85 -12.01 17.08
N ASP A 696 8.00 -11.08 16.12
CA ASP A 696 6.88 -10.45 15.43
C ASP A 696 6.12 -11.49 14.58
N PRO A 697 4.79 -11.64 14.71
CA PRO A 697 4.02 -12.56 13.88
C PRO A 697 3.97 -12.09 12.43
N GLN A 698 4.09 -13.03 11.50
CA GLN A 698 4.11 -12.73 10.07
C GLN A 698 2.83 -13.19 9.38
N THR A 699 2.25 -12.33 8.56
CA THR A 699 1.19 -12.70 7.60
C THR A 699 1.82 -12.77 6.21
N CYS A 700 1.62 -13.86 5.48
CA CYS A 700 2.33 -14.16 4.22
C CYS A 700 3.86 -14.04 4.39
N GLY A 701 4.40 -14.62 5.45
CA GLY A 701 5.83 -14.53 5.77
C GLY A 701 6.75 -15.28 4.79
N PRO A 702 8.06 -15.27 5.05
CA PRO A 702 9.05 -15.97 4.22
C PRO A 702 8.97 -17.49 4.38
N LEU A 703 9.49 -18.20 3.38
CA LEU A 703 10.00 -19.55 3.58
C LEU A 703 11.36 -19.46 4.28
N LEU A 704 11.57 -20.30 5.26
CA LEU A 704 12.84 -20.53 5.95
C LEU A 704 13.38 -21.89 5.51
N LEU A 705 14.58 -21.88 4.95
CA LEU A 705 15.21 -23.03 4.33
C LEU A 705 16.54 -23.35 5.00
N ALA A 706 16.83 -24.64 5.24
CA ALA A 706 18.13 -25.12 5.63
C ALA A 706 18.68 -26.06 4.56
N CYS A 707 19.92 -25.79 4.12
CA CYS A 707 20.59 -26.58 3.07
C CYS A 707 22.12 -26.47 3.21
N SER A 708 22.84 -27.36 2.49
CA SER A 708 24.29 -27.33 2.45
C SER A 708 24.84 -25.99 1.89
N THR A 709 26.06 -25.61 2.27
CA THR A 709 26.74 -24.41 1.78
C THR A 709 26.80 -24.33 0.25
N LYS A 710 26.99 -25.46 -0.43
CA LYS A 710 27.00 -25.51 -1.90
C LYS A 710 25.68 -25.07 -2.49
N ILE A 711 24.58 -25.64 -2.00
CA ILE A 711 23.19 -25.32 -2.46
C ILE A 711 22.84 -23.88 -2.09
N ALA A 712 23.21 -23.43 -0.88
CA ALA A 712 23.00 -22.05 -0.45
C ALA A 712 23.67 -21.04 -1.39
N SER A 713 24.90 -21.33 -1.87
CA SER A 713 25.61 -20.46 -2.81
C SER A 713 24.91 -20.33 -4.16
N GLU A 714 24.27 -21.39 -4.66
CA GLU A 714 23.43 -21.34 -5.87
C GLU A 714 22.17 -20.51 -5.65
N LEU A 715 21.46 -20.74 -4.54
CA LEU A 715 20.22 -20.03 -4.20
C LEU A 715 20.44 -18.53 -3.98
N LEU A 716 21.55 -18.16 -3.32
CA LEU A 716 21.91 -16.75 -3.08
C LEU A 716 22.25 -15.99 -4.36
N ARG A 717 22.78 -16.67 -5.38
CA ARG A 717 23.08 -16.08 -6.69
C ARG A 717 21.86 -15.93 -7.56
N ASP A 718 20.96 -16.91 -7.55
CA ASP A 718 19.93 -17.08 -8.58
C ASP A 718 18.51 -16.75 -8.06
N GLY A 719 18.35 -16.41 -6.77
CA GLY A 719 17.05 -16.17 -6.14
C GLY A 719 16.99 -15.01 -5.14
N PRO A 720 15.82 -14.74 -4.56
CA PRO A 720 15.64 -13.67 -3.57
C PRO A 720 16.09 -14.05 -2.16
N TRP A 721 16.84 -15.16 -2.04
CA TRP A 721 17.23 -15.71 -0.74
C TRP A 721 18.26 -14.84 -0.04
N GLN A 722 18.15 -14.75 1.27
CA GLN A 722 19.10 -14.07 2.15
C GLN A 722 19.57 -15.03 3.23
N ARG A 723 20.89 -15.15 3.39
CA ARG A 723 21.49 -15.90 4.48
C ARG A 723 21.27 -15.16 5.79
N ILE A 724 20.78 -15.87 6.79
CA ILE A 724 20.53 -15.33 8.13
C ILE A 724 21.33 -16.04 9.23
N GLY A 725 21.99 -17.14 8.93
CA GLY A 725 22.74 -17.89 9.93
C GLY A 725 23.17 -19.28 9.44
N GLN A 726 23.56 -20.11 10.40
CA GLN A 726 24.06 -21.48 10.16
C GLN A 726 23.72 -22.41 11.32
N VAL A 727 23.77 -23.71 11.03
CA VAL A 727 23.57 -24.80 12.01
C VAL A 727 24.91 -25.38 12.43
N GLN A 728 25.13 -25.51 13.75
CA GLN A 728 26.35 -26.06 14.31
C GLN A 728 26.06 -27.21 15.30
N PRO A 729 27.01 -28.10 15.58
CA PRO A 729 26.90 -29.02 16.73
C PRO A 729 26.87 -28.22 18.04
N MET A 730 26.15 -28.74 19.00
CA MET A 730 26.09 -28.15 20.35
C MET A 730 27.29 -28.53 21.18
#